data_e693fad6e6fde91674ba830134112bac
#
_entry.id   e693fad6e6fde91674ba830134112bac
#
_cell.length_a   1.000
_cell.length_b   1.000
_cell.length_c   1.000
_cell.angle_alpha   90.00
_cell.angle_beta   90.00
_cell.angle_gamma   90.00
#
_symmetry.space_group_name_H-M   'P 1'
#
loop_
_entity.id
_entity.type
_entity.pdbx_description
1 polymer ?
#
loop_
_entity_poly.entity_id
_entity_poly.type
_entity_poly.pdbx_seq_one_letter_code
_entity_poly.pdbx_strand_id
1 'polypeptide(L)'
;MIETFKKTATYLALFFLALTSLSAHTTNPTQKDSLLGTSSEMSQDKTTQANSNGATTDNKVIQIQKKSLTDKNNYHLITLPNNLKVLLVSDPQAERFSASLSVNVGSFQDPEEQQGLAHFLEHMLFLGTEKYPESGNYQSYINTHGGSHNAYTSTDTTNFYFDIKPSAYEGALDRFSQFFITPLFSESLTQREKNAVDAEYKAKLKTESRRNNQALKTLINPEHPYSRFTVGHLDTLKDRPNNPLREQLLNLYKQNYYSENMALVMVANRSYKEMANLAQQYFSGIQSKDNVIQENIYQPTLIPVGKPHLQFIRSLIDNNTLKFYYQIDAQKRNYKTQPTRYLSYILGNENKGSLYASLKSEGLINGISANISADYEDNAFLIITMRLSNEGLEKIDTVAKRFFATISLLSSSPINPMYIEEGLKLSQLMYNHQNYVDPQNLARSLSARMLKIPTEDILSSFRLESAASEEQIRHLLQQLNPENLLIQVITNKTPPENWADQKTQWKVEPWYQSEYSNNNFSQLFLDIINLSVKSTQVTLPEKNNFIPESLALINEEDHTPSIIFQKEGFTYWNKSDSSFGKPVAMNFTGIRFDNAADTPKHTLLNRLWSRLFNDSISESTYAPFVAGLGYTFYPHTNGATLRTNGYSDKQSIYTAWLIDQLFLFRPNLTRFEQAKTQLKKDLVNQKSRQAYRNAVSALHALITKNSFTTMQLEDALDQLSLEDLQEYTKKARGNFDIIGYSTGNSTKDQTKELANSLYKRFVGRLTPREPLEIETKNLTAQQKHHYQFESTSDDSVVLYSIIDISKQSSVTSNKAIIEKACFSILRTLISSPFYQDLRTSQQLGYIVGAQDLSIRTTPILGLLVQSPNKDSITIINAIESFLKEQRIRLHNLQEGEFESAKNALLNELRMSAKNLSDNALREWHQIAKPEPDFQTREEWIESVEKIQRKDFIAFIKDKLQSTDTTKIIIHNKEFPTQLIEQQDWIEASLSIPNL
;
A
#
# COMPACT_ATOMS: atom_id res chain seq x y z
N MET A 1 -6.35 -7.24 -13.82
CA MET A 1 -4.93 -6.93 -14.12
C MET A 1 -4.35 -5.94 -13.11
N ILE A 2 -4.96 -4.79 -12.87
CA ILE A 2 -4.54 -3.80 -11.83
C ILE A 2 -4.65 -4.39 -10.40
N GLU A 3 -5.56 -5.33 -10.13
CA GLU A 3 -5.70 -5.95 -8.79
C GLU A 3 -4.73 -7.10 -8.52
N THR A 4 -4.27 -7.82 -9.52
CA THR A 4 -3.15 -8.77 -9.37
C THR A 4 -1.85 -7.98 -9.18
N PHE A 5 -1.72 -6.84 -9.84
CA PHE A 5 -0.66 -5.86 -9.58
C PHE A 5 -0.72 -5.26 -8.18
N LYS A 6 -1.91 -4.91 -7.69
CA LYS A 6 -2.08 -4.41 -6.30
C LYS A 6 -1.93 -5.53 -5.26
N LYS A 7 -2.21 -6.79 -5.58
CA LYS A 7 -1.97 -7.90 -4.62
C LYS A 7 -0.50 -8.28 -4.54
N THR A 8 0.21 -8.35 -5.63
CA THR A 8 1.67 -8.57 -5.60
C THR A 8 2.40 -7.30 -5.14
N ALA A 9 1.94 -6.11 -5.51
CA ALA A 9 2.42 -4.84 -4.95
C ALA A 9 1.86 -4.56 -3.54
N THR A 10 0.70 -5.08 -3.14
CA THR A 10 0.18 -4.98 -1.76
C THR A 10 0.74 -6.08 -0.87
N TYR A 11 1.13 -7.24 -1.40
CA TYR A 11 1.95 -8.21 -0.66
C TYR A 11 3.43 -7.81 -0.66
N LEU A 12 3.97 -7.20 -1.70
CA LEU A 12 5.23 -6.47 -1.63
C LEU A 12 5.11 -5.17 -0.81
N ALA A 13 4.05 -4.39 -0.89
CA ALA A 13 3.85 -3.20 -0.08
C ALA A 13 3.35 -3.51 1.34
N LEU A 14 2.72 -4.64 1.64
CA LEU A 14 2.45 -5.10 3.01
C LEU A 14 3.65 -5.84 3.60
N PHE A 15 4.48 -6.48 2.80
CA PHE A 15 5.81 -6.94 3.22
C PHE A 15 6.81 -5.77 3.21
N PHE A 16 6.70 -4.81 2.31
CA PHE A 16 7.41 -3.52 2.38
C PHE A 16 6.76 -2.54 3.37
N LEU A 17 5.48 -2.60 3.70
CA LEU A 17 4.88 -1.81 4.79
C LEU A 17 5.01 -2.50 6.15
N ALA A 18 5.15 -3.79 6.23
CA ALA A 18 5.69 -4.45 7.43
C ALA A 18 7.21 -4.28 7.54
N LEU A 19 7.93 -4.20 6.43
CA LEU A 19 9.33 -3.74 6.38
C LEU A 19 9.43 -2.20 6.37
N THR A 20 8.46 -1.39 5.96
CA THR A 20 8.50 0.08 6.03
C THR A 20 7.85 0.68 7.26
N SER A 21 7.09 -0.02 8.04
CA SER A 21 6.94 0.31 9.47
C SER A 21 8.14 -0.12 10.31
N LEU A 22 9.02 -0.99 9.78
CA LEU A 22 10.34 -1.34 10.32
C LEU A 22 11.52 -0.93 9.43
N SER A 23 11.35 -0.64 8.15
CA SER A 23 12.41 -0.24 7.23
C SER A 23 12.43 1.22 6.87
N ALA A 24 11.92 2.04 7.73
CA ALA A 24 12.53 3.31 7.87
C ALA A 24 13.90 3.12 8.55
N HIS A 25 14.69 2.08 8.27
CA HIS A 25 15.96 1.97 8.94
C HIS A 25 16.92 1.13 8.15
N THR A 26 17.99 1.77 7.75
CA THR A 26 19.37 1.35 7.73
C THR A 26 20.03 1.32 6.40
N THR A 27 21.20 1.55 6.39
CA THR A 27 22.47 1.97 6.75
C THR A 27 23.60 1.75 5.83
N ASN A 28 24.64 2.14 6.30
CA ASN A 28 25.90 2.41 5.72
C ASN A 28 27.03 1.42 5.91
N PRO A 29 28.05 1.41 5.14
CA PRO A 29 29.38 1.33 5.61
C PRO A 29 30.49 2.04 4.87
N THR A 30 31.40 2.40 5.58
CA THR A 30 32.87 2.35 5.57
C THR A 30 33.56 2.00 4.27
N GLN A 31 34.27 2.94 3.78
CA GLN A 31 35.56 2.70 3.16
C GLN A 31 36.65 3.06 4.15
N LYS A 32 37.44 2.05 4.52
CA LYS A 32 38.85 2.22 4.74
C LYS A 32 39.53 2.15 3.40
N ASP A 33 40.23 3.16 3.06
CA ASP A 33 41.58 2.94 2.59
C ASP A 33 42.48 4.14 2.89
N SER A 34 43.58 3.76 3.38
CA SER A 34 44.77 4.40 3.74
C SER A 34 45.34 5.27 2.62
N LEU A 35 45.90 6.41 2.95
CA LEU A 35 47.33 6.62 2.94
C LEU A 35 47.66 8.09 3.21
N LEU A 36 48.38 8.27 4.31
CA LEU A 36 49.56 9.16 4.50
C LEU A 36 49.59 10.50 3.78
N GLY A 37 49.67 11.52 4.59
CA GLY A 37 50.68 12.51 4.26
C GLY A 37 50.41 13.96 4.64
N THR A 38 50.96 14.32 5.73
CA THR A 38 51.57 15.62 6.08
C THR A 38 50.70 16.83 6.44
N SER A 39 50.94 17.16 7.66
CA SER A 39 50.80 18.42 8.38
C SER A 39 51.07 19.69 7.60
N SER A 40 50.32 20.75 7.82
CA SER A 40 50.90 22.03 8.21
C SER A 40 49.90 22.93 8.92
N GLU A 41 50.42 23.58 9.92
CA GLU A 41 49.79 24.42 10.94
C GLU A 41 49.46 25.85 10.45
N MET A 42 48.58 26.47 11.25
CA MET A 42 48.50 27.91 11.58
C MET A 42 48.04 28.90 10.48
N SER A 43 47.01 29.68 10.77
CA SER A 43 47.11 30.84 11.70
C SER A 43 45.75 31.48 11.92
N GLN A 44 45.65 32.02 13.12
CA GLN A 44 44.60 32.95 13.55
C GLN A 44 44.75 34.30 12.83
N ASP A 45 43.60 34.94 12.55
CA ASP A 45 43.54 36.35 12.80
C ASP A 45 42.16 36.84 13.20
N LYS A 46 42.16 37.65 14.26
CA LYS A 46 41.00 38.34 14.81
C LYS A 46 40.86 39.69 14.14
N THR A 47 39.62 40.06 13.78
CA THR A 47 39.26 41.48 13.87
C THR A 47 37.79 41.66 14.21
N THR A 48 37.57 42.26 15.32
CA THR A 48 36.33 42.78 15.86
C THR A 48 35.88 44.04 15.13
N GLN A 49 34.62 44.14 14.75
CA GLN A 49 33.89 45.41 14.84
C GLN A 49 32.40 45.16 15.03
N ALA A 50 31.91 45.82 16.08
CA ALA A 50 30.50 45.86 16.48
C ALA A 50 29.76 47.01 15.82
N ASN A 51 28.46 46.80 15.63
CA ASN A 51 27.29 47.68 15.83
C ASN A 51 26.21 47.22 14.81
N SER A 52 24.95 47.11 15.11
CA SER A 52 24.00 47.71 16.06
C SER A 52 22.67 46.97 15.99
N ASN A 53 22.06 46.80 17.14
CA ASN A 53 20.64 46.65 17.44
C ASN A 53 19.65 46.22 16.38
N GLY A 54 19.21 44.97 16.46
CA GLY A 54 17.95 44.44 16.03
C GLY A 54 17.73 43.12 16.76
N ALA A 55 16.86 43.07 17.77
CA ALA A 55 16.59 41.86 18.53
C ALA A 55 15.93 40.79 17.58
N THR A 56 16.73 40.04 16.86
CA THR A 56 16.38 38.76 16.31
C THR A 56 16.78 37.71 17.31
N THR A 57 15.81 37.08 17.94
CA THR A 57 16.01 35.82 18.65
C THR A 57 16.59 34.84 17.63
N ASP A 58 17.89 34.55 17.73
CA ASP A 58 18.56 33.54 16.90
C ASP A 58 17.92 32.19 17.20
N ASN A 59 16.91 31.82 16.42
CA ASN A 59 16.36 30.47 16.44
C ASN A 59 17.49 29.53 16.06
N LYS A 60 17.93 28.71 17.00
CA LYS A 60 19.02 27.72 16.78
C LYS A 60 18.62 26.80 15.63
N VAL A 61 19.22 27.02 14.46
CA VAL A 61 19.02 26.14 13.28
C VAL A 61 19.98 24.98 13.38
N ILE A 62 19.46 23.75 13.36
CA ILE A 62 20.25 22.52 13.36
C ILE A 62 20.13 21.88 12.00
N GLN A 63 21.23 21.78 11.26
CA GLN A 63 21.28 21.04 10.00
C GLN A 63 21.52 19.55 10.26
N ILE A 64 20.65 18.68 9.77
CA ILE A 64 20.80 17.24 9.92
C ILE A 64 21.63 16.69 8.75
N GLN A 65 22.80 16.14 9.06
CA GLN A 65 23.79 15.65 8.08
C GLN A 65 23.68 14.15 7.81
N LYS A 66 23.21 13.38 8.77
CA LYS A 66 23.18 11.91 8.72
C LYS A 66 22.03 11.41 7.87
N LYS A 67 22.24 11.36 6.55
CA LYS A 67 21.25 10.93 5.55
C LYS A 67 21.80 9.88 4.57
N SER A 68 20.93 9.23 3.80
CA SER A 68 21.28 8.24 2.77
C SER A 68 22.14 8.84 1.66
N LEU A 69 22.94 8.01 0.96
CA LEU A 69 23.77 8.44 -0.18
C LEU A 69 22.96 8.98 -1.35
N THR A 70 21.78 8.44 -1.57
CA THR A 70 20.88 8.83 -2.66
C THR A 70 19.94 9.99 -2.31
N ASP A 71 19.97 10.44 -1.06
CA ASP A 71 19.13 11.53 -0.58
C ASP A 71 19.72 12.90 -0.94
N LYS A 72 19.04 13.60 -1.84
CA LYS A 72 19.45 14.93 -2.33
C LYS A 72 18.88 16.08 -1.51
N ASN A 73 18.00 15.79 -0.52
CA ASN A 73 17.33 16.81 0.28
C ASN A 73 18.24 17.47 1.30
N ASN A 74 17.94 18.72 1.67
CA ASN A 74 18.57 19.42 2.79
C ASN A 74 17.57 19.54 3.94
N TYR A 75 18.01 19.22 5.14
CA TYR A 75 17.16 19.12 6.34
C TYR A 75 17.62 20.14 7.38
N HIS A 76 16.71 21.01 7.82
CA HIS A 76 16.95 22.01 8.85
C HIS A 76 15.87 21.93 9.92
N LEU A 77 16.28 21.68 11.16
CA LEU A 77 15.37 21.75 12.31
C LEU A 77 15.46 23.13 12.95
N ILE A 78 14.30 23.72 13.18
CA ILE A 78 14.14 24.94 13.95
C ILE A 78 13.13 24.72 15.08
N THR A 79 13.19 25.58 16.10
CA THR A 79 12.17 25.67 17.13
C THR A 79 11.54 27.07 17.07
N LEU A 80 10.22 27.14 16.95
CA LEU A 80 9.50 28.41 16.93
C LEU A 80 9.45 29.06 18.33
N PRO A 81 9.11 30.35 18.45
CA PRO A 81 8.99 31.02 19.75
C PRO A 81 7.99 30.38 20.72
N ASN A 82 7.00 29.66 20.22
CA ASN A 82 6.05 28.87 21.00
C ASN A 82 6.51 27.42 21.24
N ASN A 83 7.80 27.12 21.12
CA ASN A 83 8.41 25.81 21.33
C ASN A 83 8.03 24.72 20.31
N LEU A 84 7.27 25.01 19.26
CA LEU A 84 6.97 24.05 18.19
C LEU A 84 8.26 23.66 17.45
N LYS A 85 8.55 22.36 17.39
CA LYS A 85 9.64 21.82 16.58
C LYS A 85 9.22 21.72 15.14
N VAL A 86 9.99 22.30 14.21
CA VAL A 86 9.70 22.30 12.78
C VAL A 86 10.90 21.79 12.00
N LEU A 87 10.70 20.71 11.24
CA LEU A 87 11.69 20.20 10.30
C LEU A 87 11.37 20.72 8.89
N LEU A 88 12.29 21.47 8.34
CA LEU A 88 12.22 22.08 7.02
C LEU A 88 13.06 21.25 6.04
N VAL A 89 12.42 20.72 5.02
CA VAL A 89 13.06 19.85 4.01
C VAL A 89 13.05 20.55 2.67
N SER A 90 14.23 21.04 2.26
CA SER A 90 14.45 21.57 0.91
C SER A 90 14.70 20.40 -0.02
N ASP A 91 13.69 20.02 -0.82
CA ASP A 91 13.73 18.92 -1.78
C ASP A 91 13.77 19.50 -3.19
N PRO A 92 14.93 19.41 -3.92
CA PRO A 92 15.05 19.94 -5.29
C PRO A 92 14.18 19.19 -6.31
N GLN A 93 13.67 18.00 -5.96
CA GLN A 93 12.81 17.19 -6.82
C GLN A 93 11.32 17.34 -6.50
N ALA A 94 10.95 18.12 -5.47
CA ALA A 94 9.57 18.33 -5.09
C ALA A 94 8.84 19.19 -6.11
N GLU A 95 7.84 18.61 -6.75
CA GLU A 95 6.92 19.28 -7.67
C GLU A 95 5.71 19.86 -6.95
N ARG A 96 5.52 19.50 -5.68
CA ARG A 96 4.44 19.94 -4.79
C ARG A 96 5.00 20.46 -3.48
N PHE A 97 4.23 21.30 -2.82
CA PHE A 97 4.47 21.67 -1.43
C PHE A 97 3.68 20.73 -0.53
N SER A 98 4.32 20.18 0.49
CA SER A 98 3.66 19.29 1.46
C SER A 98 3.94 19.74 2.88
N ALA A 99 2.94 19.62 3.74
CA ALA A 99 3.11 19.81 5.17
C ALA A 99 2.42 18.69 5.95
N SER A 100 3.01 18.32 7.07
CA SER A 100 2.43 17.36 8.00
C SER A 100 2.69 17.80 9.43
N LEU A 101 1.67 17.78 10.26
CA LEU A 101 1.75 18.02 11.69
C LEU A 101 1.28 16.79 12.45
N SER A 102 2.15 16.27 13.30
CA SER A 102 1.84 15.17 14.22
C SER A 102 1.65 15.70 15.63
N VAL A 103 0.66 15.16 16.31
CA VAL A 103 0.38 15.39 17.73
C VAL A 103 0.63 14.11 18.49
N ASN A 104 1.32 14.17 19.62
CA ASN A 104 1.61 13.01 20.48
C ASN A 104 0.38 12.67 21.34
N VAL A 105 -0.70 12.32 20.67
CA VAL A 105 -2.00 11.90 21.24
C VAL A 105 -2.68 10.94 20.29
N GLY A 106 -3.29 9.90 20.84
CA GLY A 106 -4.03 8.91 20.08
C GLY A 106 -5.07 8.20 20.93
N SER A 107 -5.49 7.02 20.52
CA SER A 107 -6.54 6.28 21.26
C SER A 107 -6.14 5.84 22.67
N PHE A 108 -4.87 5.92 23.06
CA PHE A 108 -4.43 5.66 24.43
C PHE A 108 -4.92 6.73 25.41
N GLN A 109 -5.17 7.93 24.94
CA GLN A 109 -5.70 9.05 25.73
C GLN A 109 -7.22 9.10 25.73
N ASP A 110 -7.90 8.18 25.02
CA ASP A 110 -9.37 8.11 25.08
C ASP A 110 -9.83 7.80 26.52
N PRO A 111 -10.82 8.50 27.04
CA PRO A 111 -11.48 8.06 28.26
C PRO A 111 -12.09 6.66 28.09
N GLU A 112 -12.05 5.85 29.14
CA GLU A 112 -12.56 4.48 29.08
C GLU A 112 -14.03 4.42 28.62
N GLU A 113 -14.80 5.41 29.02
CA GLU A 113 -16.21 5.52 28.65
C GLU A 113 -16.46 6.09 27.25
N GLN A 114 -15.46 6.73 26.62
CA GLN A 114 -15.59 7.41 25.32
C GLN A 114 -14.50 6.96 24.33
N GLN A 115 -14.41 5.67 24.14
CA GLN A 115 -13.44 5.05 23.24
C GLN A 115 -13.68 5.49 21.79
N GLY A 116 -12.61 5.89 21.10
CA GLY A 116 -12.64 6.49 19.78
C GLY A 116 -12.74 8.01 19.77
N LEU A 117 -12.59 8.66 20.93
CA LEU A 117 -12.67 10.13 21.04
C LEU A 117 -11.54 10.84 20.28
N ALA A 118 -10.30 10.31 20.34
CA ALA A 118 -9.17 10.88 19.59
C ALA A 118 -9.38 10.78 18.06
N HIS A 119 -9.94 9.68 17.58
CA HIS A 119 -10.31 9.54 16.18
C HIS A 119 -11.46 10.48 15.79
N PHE A 120 -12.43 10.65 16.66
CA PHE A 120 -13.52 11.60 16.46
C PHE A 120 -13.00 13.05 16.45
N LEU A 121 -12.03 13.38 17.32
CA LEU A 121 -11.36 14.69 17.31
C LEU A 121 -10.64 14.97 15.98
N GLU A 122 -9.98 13.96 15.41
CA GLU A 122 -9.38 14.05 14.06
C GLU A 122 -10.41 14.53 13.03
N HIS A 123 -11.59 13.87 12.97
CA HIS A 123 -12.68 14.25 12.06
C HIS A 123 -13.16 15.68 12.28
N MET A 124 -13.33 16.08 13.54
CA MET A 124 -13.91 17.37 13.90
C MET A 124 -13.02 18.55 13.52
N LEU A 125 -11.70 18.38 13.45
CA LEU A 125 -10.76 19.44 13.07
C LEU A 125 -10.91 19.87 11.61
N PHE A 126 -11.45 19.04 10.75
CA PHE A 126 -11.74 19.37 9.35
C PHE A 126 -13.01 20.19 9.14
N LEU A 127 -13.87 20.33 10.17
CA LEU A 127 -15.23 20.82 9.99
C LEU A 127 -15.40 22.33 10.17
N GLY A 128 -14.33 23.04 10.40
CA GLY A 128 -14.33 24.50 10.46
C GLY A 128 -13.52 25.09 11.59
N THR A 129 -13.06 26.29 11.38
CA THR A 129 -12.25 27.08 12.31
C THR A 129 -12.84 28.49 12.40
N GLU A 130 -12.43 29.29 13.39
CA GLU A 130 -12.95 30.67 13.51
C GLU A 130 -12.69 31.50 12.23
N LYS A 131 -11.51 31.33 11.64
CA LYS A 131 -11.15 32.04 10.41
C LYS A 131 -11.85 31.49 9.16
N TYR A 132 -12.15 30.19 9.13
CA TYR A 132 -12.80 29.47 8.02
C TYR A 132 -13.98 28.66 8.55
N PRO A 133 -15.11 29.29 8.89
CA PRO A 133 -16.20 28.62 9.59
C PRO A 133 -16.99 27.62 8.75
N GLU A 134 -16.92 27.72 7.42
CA GLU A 134 -17.66 26.83 6.52
C GLU A 134 -17.06 25.42 6.51
N SER A 135 -17.88 24.41 6.81
CA SER A 135 -17.51 23.02 6.70
C SER A 135 -17.11 22.68 5.25
N GLY A 136 -15.94 22.06 5.08
CA GLY A 136 -15.41 21.68 3.76
C GLY A 136 -14.58 22.78 3.05
N ASN A 137 -14.42 23.97 3.63
CA ASN A 137 -13.61 25.04 3.03
C ASN A 137 -12.16 24.60 2.78
N TYR A 138 -11.54 23.96 3.76
CA TYR A 138 -10.18 23.43 3.62
C TYR A 138 -10.08 22.38 2.52
N GLN A 139 -10.96 21.37 2.53
CA GLN A 139 -10.97 20.29 1.56
C GLN A 139 -11.19 20.82 0.14
N SER A 140 -12.14 21.75 -0.01
CA SER A 140 -12.43 22.39 -1.29
C SER A 140 -11.22 23.15 -1.81
N TYR A 141 -10.55 23.93 -0.94
CA TYR A 141 -9.34 24.69 -1.32
C TYR A 141 -8.23 23.74 -1.82
N ILE A 142 -7.91 22.70 -1.05
CA ILE A 142 -6.86 21.72 -1.43
C ILE A 142 -7.20 21.06 -2.78
N ASN A 143 -8.40 20.52 -2.91
CA ASN A 143 -8.82 19.78 -4.10
C ASN A 143 -8.86 20.67 -5.37
N THR A 144 -9.40 21.90 -5.26
CA THR A 144 -9.49 22.85 -6.39
C THR A 144 -8.10 23.26 -6.89
N HIS A 145 -7.10 23.24 -5.99
CA HIS A 145 -5.72 23.54 -6.36
C HIS A 145 -4.88 22.28 -6.65
N GLY A 146 -5.53 21.14 -6.96
CA GLY A 146 -4.89 19.90 -7.39
C GLY A 146 -4.09 19.23 -6.28
N GLY A 147 -4.38 19.53 -5.02
CA GLY A 147 -3.77 18.91 -3.85
C GLY A 147 -4.54 17.69 -3.36
N SER A 148 -3.97 17.04 -2.37
CA SER A 148 -4.62 16.00 -1.57
C SER A 148 -4.39 16.25 -0.08
N HIS A 149 -5.28 15.75 0.76
CA HIS A 149 -5.15 15.82 2.21
C HIS A 149 -5.66 14.53 2.84
N ASN A 150 -5.17 14.23 4.02
CA ASN A 150 -5.72 13.18 4.85
C ASN A 150 -5.23 13.35 6.30
N ALA A 151 -5.73 12.49 7.20
CA ALA A 151 -5.23 12.35 8.55
C ALA A 151 -5.31 10.87 8.98
N TYR A 152 -4.72 10.55 10.11
CA TYR A 152 -4.93 9.27 10.78
C TYR A 152 -4.70 9.40 12.27
N THR A 153 -5.43 8.60 13.05
CA THR A 153 -5.22 8.41 14.48
C THR A 153 -4.73 7.00 14.75
N SER A 154 -3.58 6.90 15.39
CA SER A 154 -3.02 5.64 15.91
C SER A 154 -3.26 5.52 17.43
N THR A 155 -2.57 4.60 18.08
CA THR A 155 -2.62 4.43 19.53
C THR A 155 -2.06 5.63 20.30
N ASP A 156 -1.00 6.26 19.80
CA ASP A 156 -0.22 7.30 20.48
C ASP A 156 0.08 8.53 19.62
N THR A 157 -0.46 8.61 18.42
CA THR A 157 -0.16 9.71 17.48
C THR A 157 -1.38 9.99 16.61
N THR A 158 -1.75 11.26 16.49
CA THR A 158 -2.66 11.77 15.46
C THR A 158 -1.87 12.63 14.50
N ASN A 159 -2.01 12.37 13.20
CA ASN A 159 -1.24 13.04 12.16
C ASN A 159 -2.17 13.63 11.10
N PHE A 160 -1.91 14.88 10.73
CA PHE A 160 -2.62 15.62 9.69
C PHE A 160 -1.63 16.00 8.61
N TYR A 161 -2.01 15.88 7.33
CA TYR A 161 -1.11 16.18 6.23
C TYR A 161 -1.84 16.57 4.95
N PHE A 162 -1.14 17.34 4.12
CA PHE A 162 -1.60 17.68 2.77
C PHE A 162 -0.42 17.83 1.82
N ASP A 163 -0.72 17.75 0.54
CA ASP A 163 0.11 18.27 -0.53
C ASP A 163 -0.69 19.23 -1.42
N ILE A 164 -0.01 20.14 -2.09
CA ILE A 164 -0.65 21.14 -2.95
C ILE A 164 0.34 21.68 -3.98
N LYS A 165 -0.17 22.26 -5.08
CA LYS A 165 0.70 22.95 -6.04
C LYS A 165 1.43 24.15 -5.41
N PRO A 166 2.67 24.44 -5.88
CA PRO A 166 3.49 25.51 -5.28
C PRO A 166 2.88 26.94 -5.32
N SER A 167 1.90 27.22 -6.16
CA SER A 167 1.25 28.54 -6.24
C SER A 167 0.12 28.73 -5.21
N ALA A 168 -0.26 27.71 -4.46
CA ALA A 168 -1.41 27.75 -3.54
C ALA A 168 -1.07 27.33 -2.09
N TYR A 169 0.21 27.15 -1.77
CA TYR A 169 0.62 26.62 -0.46
C TYR A 169 0.32 27.56 0.71
N GLU A 170 0.41 28.89 0.51
CA GLU A 170 0.15 29.84 1.60
C GLU A 170 -1.29 29.77 2.09
N GLY A 171 -2.25 29.77 1.16
CA GLY A 171 -3.67 29.61 1.52
C GLY A 171 -4.00 28.24 2.11
N ALA A 172 -3.22 27.19 1.78
CA ALA A 172 -3.34 25.90 2.40
C ALA A 172 -2.78 25.88 3.82
N LEU A 173 -1.58 26.46 4.03
CA LEU A 173 -0.96 26.58 5.37
C LEU A 173 -1.82 27.44 6.30
N ASP A 174 -2.36 28.54 5.82
CA ASP A 174 -3.26 29.40 6.58
C ASP A 174 -4.48 28.63 7.10
N ARG A 175 -5.11 27.82 6.27
CA ARG A 175 -6.26 26.99 6.68
C ARG A 175 -5.84 25.85 7.59
N PHE A 176 -4.75 25.19 7.26
CA PHE A 176 -4.26 24.01 7.99
C PHE A 176 -3.82 24.37 9.42
N SER A 177 -3.13 25.49 9.59
CA SER A 177 -2.68 25.95 10.91
C SER A 177 -3.85 26.24 11.86
N GLN A 178 -4.99 26.69 11.34
CA GLN A 178 -6.16 27.00 12.17
C GLN A 178 -6.78 25.78 12.86
N PHE A 179 -6.53 24.55 12.37
CA PHE A 179 -6.93 23.33 13.08
C PHE A 179 -6.31 23.24 14.48
N PHE A 180 -5.13 23.81 14.65
CA PHE A 180 -4.34 23.77 15.88
C PHE A 180 -4.37 25.06 16.67
N ILE A 181 -5.05 26.10 16.16
CA ILE A 181 -5.14 27.44 16.79
C ILE A 181 -6.56 27.71 17.28
N THR A 182 -7.56 27.67 16.40
CA THR A 182 -8.95 28.06 16.72
C THR A 182 -10.00 27.17 16.05
N PRO A 183 -10.00 25.85 16.30
CA PRO A 183 -11.07 24.98 15.79
C PRO A 183 -12.41 25.30 16.47
N LEU A 184 -13.52 25.26 15.72
CA LEU A 184 -14.85 25.69 16.23
C LEU A 184 -15.55 24.60 17.05
N PHE A 185 -15.42 23.33 16.71
CA PHE A 185 -16.16 22.21 17.31
C PHE A 185 -17.68 22.52 17.44
N SER A 186 -18.27 22.90 16.29
CA SER A 186 -19.69 23.25 16.23
C SER A 186 -20.57 22.10 16.71
N GLU A 187 -21.53 22.39 17.57
CA GLU A 187 -22.43 21.39 18.16
C GLU A 187 -23.26 20.66 17.08
N SER A 188 -23.82 21.39 16.14
CA SER A 188 -24.59 20.79 15.03
C SER A 188 -23.76 19.88 14.14
N LEU A 189 -22.49 20.21 13.89
CA LEU A 189 -21.56 19.38 13.14
C LEU A 189 -21.07 18.18 13.97
N THR A 190 -20.92 18.33 15.27
CA THR A 190 -20.59 17.22 16.19
C THR A 190 -21.60 16.10 16.09
N GLN A 191 -22.90 16.42 16.12
CA GLN A 191 -23.96 15.40 16.00
C GLN A 191 -23.98 14.73 14.62
N ARG A 192 -23.71 15.50 13.56
CA ARG A 192 -23.63 14.97 12.19
C ARG A 192 -22.44 14.04 12.01
N GLU A 193 -21.25 14.42 12.50
CA GLU A 193 -20.00 13.70 12.28
C GLU A 193 -19.95 12.37 13.05
N LYS A 194 -20.64 12.24 14.17
CA LYS A 194 -20.84 10.92 14.83
C LYS A 194 -21.38 9.87 13.87
N ASN A 195 -22.32 10.25 13.01
CA ASN A 195 -22.89 9.34 12.02
C ASN A 195 -21.88 8.96 10.95
N ALA A 196 -20.96 9.86 10.58
CA ALA A 196 -19.90 9.59 9.61
C ALA A 196 -18.89 8.57 10.18
N VAL A 197 -18.46 8.74 11.42
CA VAL A 197 -17.56 7.79 12.12
C VAL A 197 -18.26 6.42 12.30
N ASP A 198 -19.52 6.40 12.66
CA ASP A 198 -20.31 5.18 12.79
C ASP A 198 -20.47 4.45 11.44
N ALA A 199 -20.70 5.19 10.37
CA ALA A 199 -20.75 4.62 9.02
C ALA A 199 -19.38 4.06 8.58
N GLU A 200 -18.28 4.73 8.91
CA GLU A 200 -16.93 4.22 8.67
C GLU A 200 -16.67 2.91 9.44
N TYR A 201 -17.04 2.87 10.70
CA TYR A 201 -16.95 1.65 11.51
C TYR A 201 -17.77 0.51 10.88
N LYS A 202 -19.04 0.76 10.54
CA LYS A 202 -19.93 -0.23 9.92
C LYS A 202 -19.36 -0.78 8.61
N ALA A 203 -18.75 0.07 7.79
CA ALA A 203 -18.09 -0.34 6.56
C ALA A 203 -16.97 -1.36 6.76
N LYS A 204 -16.43 -1.47 7.97
CA LYS A 204 -15.30 -2.33 8.32
C LYS A 204 -15.69 -3.55 9.15
N LEU A 205 -16.96 -3.76 9.43
CA LEU A 205 -17.45 -4.88 10.27
C LEU A 205 -17.02 -6.26 9.77
N LYS A 206 -17.00 -6.46 8.45
CA LYS A 206 -16.59 -7.74 7.81
C LYS A 206 -15.08 -7.81 7.47
N THR A 207 -14.26 -6.86 7.95
CA THR A 207 -12.82 -6.84 7.67
C THR A 207 -12.09 -7.79 8.63
N GLU A 208 -11.60 -8.92 8.14
CA GLU A 208 -10.93 -9.97 8.93
C GLU A 208 -9.84 -9.45 9.87
N SER A 209 -8.97 -8.56 9.39
CA SER A 209 -7.89 -8.01 10.23
C SER A 209 -8.42 -7.21 11.43
N ARG A 210 -9.52 -6.46 11.25
CA ARG A 210 -10.17 -5.70 12.33
C ARG A 210 -10.81 -6.63 13.32
N ARG A 211 -11.54 -7.64 12.83
CA ARG A 211 -12.20 -8.67 13.64
C ARG A 211 -11.18 -9.42 14.50
N ASN A 212 -10.10 -9.90 13.89
CA ASN A 212 -9.07 -10.67 14.57
C ASN A 212 -8.29 -9.83 15.59
N ASN A 213 -8.02 -8.56 15.28
CA ASN A 213 -7.34 -7.65 16.20
C ASN A 213 -8.23 -7.29 17.40
N GLN A 214 -9.53 -7.08 17.17
CA GLN A 214 -10.44 -6.77 18.26
C GLN A 214 -10.70 -8.01 19.16
N ALA A 215 -10.75 -9.21 18.58
CA ALA A 215 -10.78 -10.44 19.35
C ALA A 215 -9.50 -10.61 20.20
N LEU A 216 -8.30 -10.33 19.65
CA LEU A 216 -7.04 -10.33 20.41
C LEU A 216 -7.12 -9.46 21.66
N LYS A 217 -7.74 -8.28 21.57
CA LYS A 217 -7.86 -7.34 22.68
C LYS A 217 -8.59 -7.92 23.89
N THR A 218 -9.40 -8.96 23.69
CA THR A 218 -10.05 -9.68 24.81
C THR A 218 -9.08 -10.54 25.63
N LEU A 219 -7.85 -10.80 25.12
CA LEU A 219 -6.77 -11.45 25.85
C LEU A 219 -5.79 -10.45 26.46
N ILE A 220 -5.80 -9.19 26.01
CA ILE A 220 -4.92 -8.15 26.53
C ILE A 220 -5.37 -7.72 27.91
N ASN A 221 -4.40 -7.30 28.73
CA ASN A 221 -4.68 -6.75 30.05
C ASN A 221 -5.69 -5.59 29.95
N PRO A 222 -6.85 -5.67 30.62
CA PRO A 222 -7.87 -4.64 30.54
C PRO A 222 -7.38 -3.25 30.98
N GLU A 223 -6.41 -3.18 31.88
CA GLU A 223 -5.82 -1.93 32.36
C GLU A 223 -4.90 -1.29 31.31
N HIS A 224 -4.38 -2.10 30.35
CA HIS A 224 -3.54 -1.58 29.30
C HIS A 224 -4.39 -0.89 28.23
N PRO A 225 -4.13 0.37 27.84
CA PRO A 225 -4.96 1.13 26.89
C PRO A 225 -5.06 0.47 25.51
N TYR A 226 -4.15 -0.43 25.15
CA TYR A 226 -4.24 -1.24 23.92
C TYR A 226 -5.48 -2.15 23.87
N SER A 227 -6.07 -2.51 25.01
CA SER A 227 -7.30 -3.31 25.10
C SER A 227 -8.53 -2.60 24.54
N ARG A 228 -8.52 -1.26 24.47
CA ARG A 228 -9.68 -0.43 24.14
C ARG A 228 -10.08 -0.50 22.67
N PHE A 229 -11.35 -0.26 22.38
CA PHE A 229 -11.85 -0.02 21.04
C PHE A 229 -11.42 1.36 20.55
N THR A 230 -11.00 1.52 19.29
CA THR A 230 -10.28 2.74 18.86
C THR A 230 -10.97 3.53 17.77
N VAL A 231 -12.03 2.99 17.13
CA VAL A 231 -12.64 3.64 15.96
C VAL A 231 -13.70 4.66 16.35
N GLY A 232 -14.43 4.38 17.40
CA GLY A 232 -15.64 5.13 17.76
C GLY A 232 -16.91 4.54 17.16
N HIS A 233 -18.00 4.63 17.89
CA HIS A 233 -19.33 4.14 17.55
C HIS A 233 -20.37 5.04 18.23
N LEU A 234 -21.64 5.04 17.77
CA LEU A 234 -22.70 5.85 18.39
C LEU A 234 -22.86 5.59 19.89
N ASP A 235 -22.59 4.37 20.36
CA ASP A 235 -22.64 4.05 21.79
C ASP A 235 -21.43 4.53 22.59
N THR A 236 -20.25 4.61 22.00
CA THR A 236 -19.05 5.15 22.66
C THR A 236 -19.02 6.67 22.58
N LEU A 237 -19.45 7.25 21.46
CA LEU A 237 -19.47 8.68 21.17
C LEU A 237 -20.85 9.31 21.49
N LYS A 238 -21.44 8.98 22.62
CA LYS A 238 -22.71 9.57 23.07
C LYS A 238 -22.53 10.54 24.23
N ASP A 239 -23.45 11.49 24.32
CA ASP A 239 -23.53 12.35 25.49
C ASP A 239 -23.90 11.53 26.73
N ARG A 240 -23.28 11.83 27.86
CA ARG A 240 -23.53 11.20 29.15
C ARG A 240 -23.95 12.25 30.18
N PRO A 241 -24.74 11.89 31.18
CA PRO A 241 -25.07 12.82 32.27
C PRO A 241 -23.78 13.36 32.90
N ASN A 242 -23.67 14.67 33.00
CA ASN A 242 -22.49 15.41 33.51
C ASN A 242 -21.17 15.22 32.73
N ASN A 243 -21.23 14.63 31.52
CA ASN A 243 -20.07 14.39 30.69
C ASN A 243 -20.43 14.46 29.18
N PRO A 244 -20.85 15.64 28.66
CA PRO A 244 -21.21 15.81 27.26
C PRO A 244 -20.01 15.51 26.34
N LEU A 245 -20.26 14.86 25.23
CA LEU A 245 -19.22 14.46 24.26
C LEU A 245 -18.39 15.66 23.79
N ARG A 246 -19.04 16.79 23.48
CA ARG A 246 -18.34 18.00 23.04
C ARG A 246 -17.41 18.57 24.11
N GLU A 247 -17.75 18.50 25.38
CA GLU A 247 -16.86 18.94 26.47
C GLU A 247 -15.62 18.02 26.59
N GLN A 248 -15.83 16.71 26.48
CA GLN A 248 -14.71 15.75 26.46
C GLN A 248 -13.79 15.96 25.27
N LEU A 249 -14.36 16.26 24.09
CA LEU A 249 -13.61 16.61 22.90
C LEU A 249 -12.75 17.86 23.13
N LEU A 250 -13.34 18.93 23.69
CA LEU A 250 -12.63 20.16 24.05
C LEU A 250 -11.56 19.93 25.11
N ASN A 251 -11.83 19.06 26.08
CA ASN A 251 -10.86 18.72 27.12
C ASN A 251 -9.67 17.96 26.54
N LEU A 252 -9.92 16.94 25.68
CA LEU A 252 -8.86 16.19 25.01
C LEU A 252 -8.00 17.11 24.15
N TYR A 253 -8.64 18.01 23.38
CA TYR A 253 -7.93 19.01 22.58
C TYR A 253 -7.09 19.93 23.44
N LYS A 254 -7.63 20.60 24.46
CA LYS A 254 -6.92 21.51 25.35
C LYS A 254 -5.78 20.85 26.11
N GLN A 255 -5.93 19.58 26.46
CA GLN A 255 -4.90 18.83 27.20
C GLN A 255 -3.73 18.44 26.31
N ASN A 256 -3.94 18.12 25.05
CA ASN A 256 -2.94 17.46 24.22
C ASN A 256 -2.49 18.27 22.98
N TYR A 257 -3.29 19.25 22.51
CA TYR A 257 -2.96 20.03 21.31
C TYR A 257 -2.26 21.32 21.68
N TYR A 258 -1.00 21.22 22.07
CA TYR A 258 -0.11 22.35 22.39
C TYR A 258 1.25 22.13 21.71
N SER A 259 2.00 23.18 21.46
CA SER A 259 3.16 23.18 20.56
C SER A 259 4.28 22.21 20.94
N GLU A 260 4.57 22.02 22.23
CA GLU A 260 5.61 21.10 22.72
C GLU A 260 5.23 19.62 22.49
N ASN A 261 3.94 19.33 22.37
CA ASN A 261 3.42 17.99 22.10
C ASN A 261 3.23 17.72 20.61
N MET A 262 3.73 18.62 19.74
CA MET A 262 3.57 18.59 18.30
C MET A 262 4.89 18.62 17.55
N ALA A 263 4.87 18.13 16.32
CA ALA A 263 5.99 18.23 15.39
C ALA A 263 5.46 18.56 13.99
N LEU A 264 5.97 19.60 13.38
CA LEU A 264 5.65 20.04 12.03
C LEU A 264 6.78 19.67 11.07
N VAL A 265 6.46 19.15 9.90
CA VAL A 265 7.39 18.97 8.78
C VAL A 265 6.84 19.65 7.55
N MET A 266 7.66 20.43 6.89
CA MET A 266 7.36 21.07 5.61
C MET A 266 8.37 20.62 4.56
N VAL A 267 7.90 20.15 3.41
CA VAL A 267 8.74 19.65 2.31
C VAL A 267 8.40 20.39 1.03
N ALA A 268 9.40 21.02 0.42
CA ALA A 268 9.20 21.76 -0.83
C ALA A 268 10.52 22.01 -1.56
N ASN A 269 10.44 22.32 -2.85
CA ASN A 269 11.56 22.91 -3.59
C ASN A 269 11.67 24.42 -3.26
N ARG A 270 12.06 24.70 -2.03
CA ARG A 270 12.20 26.05 -1.47
C ARG A 270 13.38 26.10 -0.50
N SER A 271 13.91 27.29 -0.26
CA SER A 271 14.93 27.48 0.76
C SER A 271 14.36 27.26 2.16
N TYR A 272 15.17 26.76 3.08
CA TYR A 272 14.74 26.58 4.45
C TYR A 272 14.33 27.91 5.12
N LYS A 273 14.95 29.06 4.72
CA LYS A 273 14.63 30.39 5.27
C LYS A 273 13.20 30.82 4.89
N GLU A 274 12.80 30.64 3.63
CA GLU A 274 11.43 30.91 3.19
C GLU A 274 10.42 30.06 3.97
N MET A 275 10.71 28.75 4.09
CA MET A 275 9.85 27.83 4.84
C MET A 275 9.81 28.14 6.33
N ALA A 276 10.93 28.62 6.93
CA ALA A 276 10.97 29.06 8.33
C ALA A 276 10.07 30.26 8.58
N ASN A 277 10.10 31.24 7.67
CA ASN A 277 9.22 32.41 7.76
C ASN A 277 7.73 32.02 7.69
N LEU A 278 7.38 31.10 6.79
CA LEU A 278 6.03 30.56 6.69
C LEU A 278 5.61 29.80 7.95
N ALA A 279 6.49 28.94 8.47
CA ALA A 279 6.23 28.23 9.72
C ALA A 279 5.97 29.19 10.86
N GLN A 280 6.80 30.21 11.01
CA GLN A 280 6.61 31.25 12.02
C GLN A 280 5.33 32.05 11.82
N GLN A 281 5.02 32.44 10.57
CA GLN A 281 3.83 33.23 10.26
C GLN A 281 2.53 32.49 10.60
N TYR A 282 2.43 31.21 10.26
CA TYR A 282 1.18 30.47 10.36
C TYR A 282 1.04 29.63 11.63
N PHE A 283 2.14 29.19 12.25
CA PHE A 283 2.07 28.22 13.37
C PHE A 283 2.47 28.82 14.73
N SER A 284 2.98 30.06 14.80
CA SER A 284 3.31 30.69 16.09
C SER A 284 2.09 30.94 16.99
N GLY A 285 0.88 30.93 16.44
CA GLY A 285 -0.37 31.08 17.19
C GLY A 285 -0.80 29.81 17.95
N ILE A 286 -0.15 28.67 17.75
CA ILE A 286 -0.44 27.46 18.52
C ILE A 286 -0.04 27.70 19.97
N GLN A 287 -0.95 27.34 20.89
CA GLN A 287 -0.70 27.52 22.33
C GLN A 287 0.51 26.71 22.82
N SER A 288 1.34 27.34 23.62
CA SER A 288 2.44 26.71 24.37
C SER A 288 1.99 26.43 25.80
N LYS A 289 2.55 25.39 26.42
CA LYS A 289 2.37 25.08 27.83
C LYS A 289 3.70 25.14 28.54
N ASP A 290 3.81 26.00 29.55
CA ASP A 290 4.97 26.06 30.40
C ASP A 290 5.06 24.82 31.32
N ASN A 291 6.28 24.31 31.51
CA ASN A 291 6.57 23.21 32.45
C ASN A 291 5.81 21.90 32.22
N VAL A 292 5.67 21.47 30.98
CA VAL A 292 5.13 20.14 30.69
C VAL A 292 6.12 19.09 31.20
N ILE A 293 5.85 18.52 32.34
CA ILE A 293 6.46 17.25 32.74
C ILE A 293 5.82 16.18 31.88
N GLN A 294 6.55 15.61 30.91
CA GLN A 294 6.11 14.36 30.29
C GLN A 294 6.11 13.29 31.40
N GLU A 295 4.94 13.05 31.95
CA GLU A 295 4.78 11.92 32.85
C GLU A 295 5.03 10.66 32.00
N ASN A 296 6.05 9.89 32.36
CA ASN A 296 6.18 8.52 31.89
C ASN A 296 4.98 7.74 32.45
N ILE A 297 3.94 7.64 31.66
CA ILE A 297 2.77 6.86 32.04
C ILE A 297 3.21 5.39 32.02
N TYR A 298 3.46 4.83 33.21
CA TYR A 298 3.67 3.39 33.36
C TYR A 298 2.51 2.65 32.72
N GLN A 299 2.84 1.73 31.80
CA GLN A 299 1.86 0.88 31.18
C GLN A 299 1.97 -0.52 31.78
N PRO A 300 0.84 -1.12 32.22
CA PRO A 300 0.85 -2.51 32.66
C PRO A 300 1.27 -3.45 31.54
N THR A 301 1.63 -4.67 31.88
CA THR A 301 1.99 -5.70 30.87
C THR A 301 0.85 -5.93 29.88
N LEU A 302 1.18 -6.21 28.64
CA LEU A 302 0.19 -6.55 27.60
C LEU A 302 -0.54 -7.86 27.94
N ILE A 303 0.21 -8.85 28.41
CA ILE A 303 -0.36 -10.15 28.84
C ILE A 303 -0.65 -10.08 30.33
N PRO A 304 -1.92 -10.26 30.76
CA PRO A 304 -2.27 -10.29 32.18
C PRO A 304 -1.88 -11.63 32.82
N VAL A 305 -1.29 -11.58 33.97
CA VAL A 305 -0.93 -12.78 34.74
C VAL A 305 -2.17 -13.63 35.06
N GLY A 306 -2.07 -14.95 34.87
CA GLY A 306 -3.12 -15.91 35.20
C GLY A 306 -4.40 -15.84 34.35
N LYS A 307 -4.32 -15.25 33.15
CA LYS A 307 -5.43 -15.18 32.19
C LYS A 307 -5.25 -16.21 31.06
N PRO A 308 -6.30 -16.48 30.27
CA PRO A 308 -6.20 -17.35 29.09
C PRO A 308 -5.15 -16.87 28.10
N HIS A 309 -4.43 -17.83 27.52
CA HIS A 309 -3.35 -17.57 26.57
C HIS A 309 -3.59 -18.15 25.17
N LEU A 310 -4.68 -18.91 24.99
CA LEU A 310 -5.08 -19.53 23.73
C LEU A 310 -6.39 -18.92 23.25
N GLN A 311 -6.45 -18.48 22.02
CA GLN A 311 -7.67 -17.95 21.42
C GLN A 311 -7.98 -18.67 20.10
N PHE A 312 -9.22 -19.14 19.98
CA PHE A 312 -9.78 -19.57 18.71
C PHE A 312 -10.68 -18.46 18.16
N ILE A 313 -10.58 -18.19 16.88
CA ILE A 313 -11.37 -17.17 16.18
C ILE A 313 -12.00 -17.80 14.94
N ARG A 314 -13.31 -17.60 14.78
CA ARG A 314 -14.03 -18.01 13.57
C ARG A 314 -13.84 -16.97 12.47
N SER A 315 -13.16 -17.36 11.41
CA SER A 315 -12.98 -16.55 10.21
C SER A 315 -14.27 -16.49 9.36
N LEU A 316 -14.55 -15.35 8.75
CA LEU A 316 -15.62 -15.21 7.76
C LEU A 316 -15.25 -15.74 6.38
N ILE A 317 -13.96 -15.89 6.13
CA ILE A 317 -13.41 -16.39 4.87
C ILE A 317 -12.68 -17.71 5.07
N ASP A 318 -12.51 -18.50 4.03
CA ASP A 318 -11.73 -19.71 4.10
C ASP A 318 -10.24 -19.39 4.23
N ASN A 319 -9.80 -19.26 5.47
CA ASN A 319 -8.44 -18.91 5.87
C ASN A 319 -8.06 -19.70 7.13
N ASN A 320 -6.89 -20.30 7.14
CA ASN A 320 -6.33 -21.00 8.29
C ASN A 320 -5.03 -20.30 8.70
N THR A 321 -5.03 -19.63 9.84
CA THR A 321 -3.87 -18.88 10.31
C THR A 321 -3.55 -19.23 11.75
N LEU A 322 -2.28 -19.55 12.02
CA LEU A 322 -1.73 -19.75 13.35
C LEU A 322 -0.79 -18.59 13.67
N LYS A 323 -0.99 -17.94 14.81
CA LYS A 323 -0.14 -16.85 15.28
C LYS A 323 0.36 -17.11 16.68
N PHE A 324 1.65 -16.87 16.87
CA PHE A 324 2.31 -16.85 18.17
C PHE A 324 2.70 -15.41 18.48
N TYR A 325 2.28 -14.91 19.64
CA TYR A 325 2.62 -13.60 20.15
C TYR A 325 3.45 -13.78 21.42
N TYR A 326 4.71 -13.40 21.36
CA TYR A 326 5.55 -13.34 22.56
C TYR A 326 5.63 -11.91 23.05
N GLN A 327 5.22 -11.69 24.31
CA GLN A 327 5.50 -10.43 24.97
C GLN A 327 7.00 -10.35 25.26
N ILE A 328 7.61 -9.26 24.83
CA ILE A 328 9.02 -8.93 25.03
C ILE A 328 9.13 -7.49 25.49
N ASP A 329 10.31 -7.10 25.96
CA ASP A 329 10.61 -5.70 26.28
C ASP A 329 10.41 -4.80 25.05
N ALA A 330 10.10 -3.53 25.31
CA ALA A 330 9.95 -2.53 24.26
C ALA A 330 11.23 -2.40 23.41
N GLN A 331 11.06 -2.40 22.10
CA GLN A 331 12.17 -2.39 21.15
C GLN A 331 12.53 -1.01 20.61
N LYS A 332 11.62 -0.04 20.74
CA LYS A 332 11.82 1.33 20.25
C LYS A 332 13.06 2.01 20.85
N ARG A 333 13.48 1.65 22.06
CA ARG A 333 14.72 2.14 22.69
C ARG A 333 15.98 1.50 22.07
N ASN A 334 15.84 0.30 21.48
CA ASN A 334 16.91 -0.46 20.86
C ASN A 334 17.04 -0.22 19.35
N TYR A 335 16.50 0.90 18.83
CA TYR A 335 16.43 1.16 17.40
C TYR A 335 17.79 1.14 16.68
N LYS A 336 18.91 1.39 17.38
CA LYS A 336 20.27 1.36 16.81
C LYS A 336 20.83 -0.04 16.60
N THR A 337 20.48 -0.99 17.44
CA THR A 337 20.99 -2.37 17.43
C THR A 337 19.95 -3.40 16.97
N GLN A 338 18.67 -3.13 17.18
CA GLN A 338 17.51 -3.95 16.79
C GLN A 338 17.73 -5.47 17.00
N PRO A 339 17.91 -5.93 18.24
CA PRO A 339 18.24 -7.33 18.53
C PRO A 339 17.15 -8.30 18.04
N THR A 340 15.89 -7.89 17.98
CA THR A 340 14.79 -8.66 17.41
C THR A 340 14.95 -8.98 15.93
N ARG A 341 15.78 -8.25 15.21
CA ARG A 341 16.04 -8.52 13.78
C ARG A 341 16.72 -9.87 13.59
N TYR A 342 17.58 -10.30 14.53
CA TYR A 342 18.17 -11.63 14.52
C TYR A 342 17.08 -12.72 14.53
N LEU A 343 16.13 -12.63 15.45
CA LEU A 343 15.04 -13.60 15.56
C LEU A 343 14.09 -13.54 14.36
N SER A 344 13.69 -12.35 13.96
CA SER A 344 12.78 -12.16 12.83
C SER A 344 13.41 -12.65 11.51
N TYR A 345 14.71 -12.46 11.33
CA TYR A 345 15.44 -12.96 10.16
C TYR A 345 15.44 -14.48 10.08
N ILE A 346 15.61 -15.17 11.20
CA ILE A 346 15.66 -16.64 11.23
C ILE A 346 14.24 -17.24 11.17
N LEU A 347 13.34 -16.78 12.04
CA LEU A 347 11.99 -17.34 12.17
C LEU A 347 11.07 -17.03 10.98
N GLY A 348 11.29 -15.89 10.32
CA GLY A 348 10.55 -15.51 9.11
C GLY A 348 11.23 -15.95 7.81
N ASN A 349 12.36 -16.67 7.87
CA ASN A 349 13.13 -17.08 6.71
C ASN A 349 12.43 -18.20 5.93
N GLU A 350 12.42 -18.09 4.59
CA GLU A 350 11.82 -19.10 3.71
C GLU A 350 12.87 -19.93 2.92
N ASN A 351 14.17 -19.66 3.14
CA ASN A 351 15.26 -20.35 2.45
C ASN A 351 15.41 -21.81 2.93
N LYS A 352 16.18 -22.57 2.18
CA LYS A 352 16.54 -23.95 2.54
C LYS A 352 17.09 -24.02 3.97
N GLY A 353 16.71 -25.05 4.71
CA GLY A 353 17.06 -25.25 6.11
C GLY A 353 16.18 -24.46 7.10
N SER A 354 15.29 -23.57 6.64
CA SER A 354 14.39 -22.82 7.51
C SER A 354 13.22 -23.66 8.02
N LEU A 355 12.57 -23.15 9.06
CA LEU A 355 11.31 -23.70 9.56
C LEU A 355 10.24 -23.74 8.44
N TYR A 356 10.16 -22.68 7.64
CA TYR A 356 9.23 -22.61 6.50
C TYR A 356 9.49 -23.74 5.49
N ALA A 357 10.73 -23.91 5.03
CA ALA A 357 11.09 -24.92 4.04
C ALA A 357 10.73 -26.33 4.53
N SER A 358 10.99 -26.62 5.79
CA SER A 358 10.64 -27.88 6.44
C SER A 358 9.13 -28.16 6.44
N LEU A 359 8.31 -27.17 6.85
CA LEU A 359 6.85 -27.31 6.89
C LEU A 359 6.23 -27.28 5.49
N LYS A 360 6.76 -26.46 4.58
CA LYS A 360 6.32 -26.34 3.20
C LYS A 360 6.54 -27.62 2.40
N SER A 361 7.65 -28.32 2.61
CA SER A 361 7.95 -29.58 1.91
C SER A 361 6.90 -30.67 2.18
N GLU A 362 6.27 -30.64 3.35
CA GLU A 362 5.17 -31.53 3.72
C GLU A 362 3.78 -30.95 3.38
N GLY A 363 3.73 -29.79 2.74
CA GLY A 363 2.47 -29.16 2.35
C GLY A 363 1.67 -28.50 3.50
N LEU A 364 2.28 -28.32 4.69
CA LEU A 364 1.57 -27.89 5.88
C LEU A 364 1.33 -26.38 5.94
N ILE A 365 2.22 -25.55 5.37
CA ILE A 365 2.08 -24.11 5.38
C ILE A 365 2.24 -23.48 3.99
N ASN A 366 1.63 -22.31 3.82
CA ASN A 366 1.68 -21.50 2.60
C ASN A 366 2.46 -20.20 2.80
N GLY A 367 2.92 -19.91 3.99
CA GLY A 367 3.71 -18.72 4.30
C GLY A 367 3.99 -18.58 5.79
N ILE A 368 5.08 -17.88 6.09
CA ILE A 368 5.50 -17.53 7.43
C ILE A 368 5.96 -16.07 7.47
N SER A 369 5.80 -15.39 8.61
CA SER A 369 6.42 -14.08 8.86
C SER A 369 6.70 -13.93 10.34
N ALA A 370 7.73 -13.15 10.67
CA ALA A 370 8.08 -12.79 12.04
C ALA A 370 8.32 -11.28 12.13
N ASN A 371 7.53 -10.58 12.98
CA ASN A 371 7.52 -9.13 13.05
C ASN A 371 7.32 -8.64 14.47
N ILE A 372 7.71 -7.38 14.75
CA ILE A 372 7.37 -6.68 15.97
C ILE A 372 6.06 -5.93 15.78
N SER A 373 5.24 -5.92 16.79
CA SER A 373 3.99 -5.16 16.85
C SER A 373 3.71 -4.68 18.27
N ALA A 374 2.81 -3.74 18.43
CA ALA A 374 2.44 -3.19 19.74
C ALA A 374 3.68 -2.79 20.58
N ASP A 375 4.64 -2.11 19.91
CA ASP A 375 5.89 -1.65 20.55
C ASP A 375 5.63 -0.33 21.28
N TYR A 376 5.26 -0.44 22.56
CA TYR A 376 4.91 0.70 23.42
C TYR A 376 6.04 1.03 24.41
N GLU A 377 5.75 1.72 25.54
CA GLU A 377 6.82 2.22 26.40
C GLU A 377 7.63 1.09 27.06
N ASP A 378 6.95 0.06 27.54
CA ASP A 378 7.59 -0.99 28.35
C ASP A 378 7.53 -2.37 27.69
N ASN A 379 6.59 -2.59 26.78
CA ASN A 379 6.33 -3.89 26.19
C ASN A 379 6.14 -3.83 24.67
N ALA A 380 6.47 -4.94 24.01
CA ALA A 380 6.18 -5.19 22.60
C ALA A 380 5.73 -6.64 22.39
N PHE A 381 5.15 -6.94 21.22
CA PHE A 381 4.94 -8.30 20.77
C PHE A 381 5.89 -8.66 19.63
N LEU A 382 6.63 -9.75 19.79
CA LEU A 382 7.19 -10.51 18.67
C LEU A 382 6.12 -11.45 18.16
N ILE A 383 5.68 -11.27 16.92
CA ILE A 383 4.59 -12.05 16.32
C ILE A 383 5.14 -12.95 15.23
N ILE A 384 4.91 -14.25 15.35
CA ILE A 384 5.14 -15.19 14.27
C ILE A 384 3.79 -15.64 13.72
N THR A 385 3.59 -15.40 12.42
CA THR A 385 2.34 -15.73 11.72
C THR A 385 2.59 -16.80 10.69
N MET A 386 1.85 -17.89 10.74
CA MET A 386 1.88 -19.00 9.79
C MET A 386 0.55 -19.14 9.09
N ARG A 387 0.55 -19.15 7.76
CA ARG A 387 -0.63 -19.44 6.93
C ARG A 387 -0.65 -20.94 6.67
N LEU A 388 -1.59 -21.63 7.30
CA LEU A 388 -1.72 -23.08 7.18
C LEU A 388 -2.43 -23.48 5.88
N SER A 389 -2.09 -24.62 5.34
CA SER A 389 -2.93 -25.36 4.41
C SER A 389 -4.09 -26.05 5.17
N ASN A 390 -4.99 -26.73 4.46
CA ASN A 390 -5.97 -27.57 5.13
C ASN A 390 -5.29 -28.73 5.88
N GLU A 391 -4.33 -29.38 5.24
CA GLU A 391 -3.52 -30.42 5.85
C GLU A 391 -2.72 -29.91 7.05
N GLY A 392 -2.22 -28.66 6.96
CA GLY A 392 -1.52 -28.02 8.08
C GLY A 392 -2.42 -27.70 9.26
N LEU A 393 -3.72 -27.43 9.04
CA LEU A 393 -4.68 -27.31 10.12
C LEU A 393 -4.98 -28.66 10.77
N GLU A 394 -5.14 -29.72 9.98
CA GLU A 394 -5.36 -31.08 10.47
C GLU A 394 -4.14 -31.60 11.25
N LYS A 395 -2.92 -31.25 10.82
CA LYS A 395 -1.65 -31.62 11.44
C LYS A 395 -1.04 -30.47 12.26
N ILE A 396 -1.86 -29.61 12.84
CA ILE A 396 -1.41 -28.38 13.52
C ILE A 396 -0.43 -28.66 14.68
N ASP A 397 -0.58 -29.83 15.35
CA ASP A 397 0.36 -30.30 16.39
C ASP A 397 1.78 -30.47 15.82
N THR A 398 1.91 -30.98 14.59
CA THR A 398 3.20 -31.13 13.93
C THR A 398 3.81 -29.77 13.63
N VAL A 399 3.00 -28.81 13.19
CA VAL A 399 3.44 -27.42 12.94
C VAL A 399 3.96 -26.79 14.24
N ALA A 400 3.18 -26.90 15.33
CA ALA A 400 3.54 -26.36 16.64
C ALA A 400 4.82 -27.02 17.19
N LYS A 401 4.91 -28.35 17.14
CA LYS A 401 6.10 -29.09 17.57
C LYS A 401 7.38 -28.61 16.86
N ARG A 402 7.33 -28.43 15.55
CA ARG A 402 8.48 -27.92 14.79
C ARG A 402 8.83 -26.49 15.15
N PHE A 403 7.82 -25.64 15.35
CA PHE A 403 8.03 -24.27 15.78
C PHE A 403 8.77 -24.23 17.14
N PHE A 404 8.25 -24.91 18.15
CA PHE A 404 8.86 -24.90 19.48
C PHE A 404 10.24 -25.59 19.50
N ALA A 405 10.45 -26.63 18.69
CA ALA A 405 11.77 -27.22 18.51
C ALA A 405 12.76 -26.21 17.90
N THR A 406 12.31 -25.35 16.98
CA THR A 406 13.14 -24.26 16.42
C THR A 406 13.48 -23.22 17.48
N ILE A 407 12.53 -22.80 18.31
CA ILE A 407 12.79 -21.89 19.44
C ILE A 407 13.79 -22.52 20.41
N SER A 408 13.62 -23.79 20.77
CA SER A 408 14.54 -24.53 21.64
C SER A 408 15.95 -24.64 21.03
N LEU A 409 16.06 -24.87 19.72
CA LEU A 409 17.35 -24.88 19.00
C LEU A 409 18.04 -23.51 19.10
N LEU A 410 17.31 -22.41 18.85
CA LEU A 410 17.85 -21.06 18.94
C LEU A 410 18.32 -20.71 20.36
N SER A 411 17.56 -21.10 21.38
CA SER A 411 17.90 -20.82 22.78
C SER A 411 19.12 -21.61 23.26
N SER A 412 19.31 -22.83 22.76
CA SER A 412 20.41 -23.74 23.18
C SER A 412 21.68 -23.63 22.32
N SER A 413 21.59 -23.06 21.11
CA SER A 413 22.72 -22.89 20.20
C SER A 413 23.56 -21.64 20.50
N PRO A 414 24.85 -21.61 20.14
CA PRO A 414 25.62 -20.38 20.07
C PRO A 414 24.97 -19.37 19.12
N ILE A 415 25.06 -18.09 19.42
CA ILE A 415 24.62 -17.03 18.52
C ILE A 415 25.49 -17.06 17.26
N ASN A 416 24.87 -17.27 16.10
CA ASN A 416 25.61 -17.35 14.85
C ASN A 416 25.90 -15.97 14.27
N PRO A 417 27.16 -15.52 14.19
CA PRO A 417 27.53 -14.20 13.71
C PRO A 417 27.15 -13.98 12.23
N MET A 418 27.03 -15.04 11.44
CA MET A 418 26.64 -14.95 10.03
C MET A 418 25.32 -14.18 9.85
N TYR A 419 24.27 -14.48 10.66
CA TYR A 419 22.97 -13.78 10.53
C TYR A 419 23.05 -12.31 10.96
N ILE A 420 23.93 -11.98 11.89
CA ILE A 420 24.20 -10.61 12.33
C ILE A 420 24.89 -9.83 11.20
N GLU A 421 25.94 -10.40 10.60
CA GLU A 421 26.68 -9.79 9.50
C GLU A 421 25.82 -9.58 8.25
N GLU A 422 25.02 -10.58 7.87
CA GLU A 422 24.04 -10.47 6.78
C GLU A 422 23.02 -9.39 7.07
N GLY A 423 22.46 -9.35 8.28
CA GLY A 423 21.54 -8.32 8.74
C GLY A 423 22.12 -6.92 8.63
N LEU A 424 23.38 -6.72 9.03
CA LEU A 424 24.10 -5.45 8.90
C LEU A 424 24.30 -5.07 7.44
N LYS A 425 24.79 -5.97 6.59
CA LYS A 425 25.01 -5.71 5.16
C LYS A 425 23.73 -5.33 4.44
N LEU A 426 22.66 -6.13 4.63
CA LEU A 426 21.36 -5.89 4.03
C LEU A 426 20.79 -4.54 4.47
N SER A 427 20.89 -4.30 5.74
CA SER A 427 20.53 -3.08 6.40
C SER A 427 21.18 -1.87 5.76
N GLN A 428 22.45 -1.94 5.50
CA GLN A 428 23.32 -0.97 4.89
C GLN A 428 22.98 -0.70 3.41
N LEU A 429 22.77 -1.75 2.65
CA LEU A 429 22.35 -1.67 1.25
C LEU A 429 21.02 -0.93 1.12
N MET A 430 20.05 -1.27 1.94
CA MET A 430 18.70 -0.66 1.92
C MET A 430 18.75 0.85 2.25
N TYR A 431 19.57 1.25 3.22
CA TYR A 431 19.69 2.67 3.55
C TYR A 431 20.40 3.48 2.48
N ASN A 432 21.52 2.98 1.98
CA ASN A 432 22.29 3.72 0.99
C ASN A 432 21.57 3.95 -0.33
N HIS A 433 20.65 3.06 -0.69
CA HIS A 433 19.95 3.08 -1.97
C HIS A 433 18.44 3.25 -1.81
N GLN A 434 18.00 4.05 -0.83
CA GLN A 434 16.59 4.35 -0.64
C GLN A 434 15.96 4.95 -1.90
N ASN A 435 14.71 4.60 -2.16
CA ASN A 435 13.93 5.24 -3.20
C ASN A 435 13.58 6.68 -2.78
N TYR A 436 13.39 7.54 -3.76
CA TYR A 436 12.78 8.84 -3.52
C TYR A 436 11.42 8.62 -2.85
N VAL A 437 11.19 9.36 -1.78
CA VAL A 437 9.91 9.39 -1.08
C VAL A 437 9.23 10.69 -1.47
N ASP A 438 7.99 10.59 -1.95
CA ASP A 438 7.25 11.79 -2.31
C ASP A 438 7.10 12.76 -1.11
N PRO A 439 6.98 14.07 -1.36
CA PRO A 439 6.99 15.08 -0.30
C PRO A 439 5.94 14.85 0.79
N GLN A 440 4.73 14.38 0.43
CA GLN A 440 3.65 14.14 1.38
C GLN A 440 3.97 12.96 2.32
N ASN A 441 4.41 11.83 1.76
CA ASN A 441 4.79 10.67 2.55
C ASN A 441 6.03 10.93 3.40
N LEU A 442 6.99 11.72 2.88
CA LEU A 442 8.16 12.14 3.63
C LEU A 442 7.77 13.02 4.82
N ALA A 443 6.96 14.07 4.60
CA ALA A 443 6.47 14.94 5.66
C ALA A 443 5.72 14.15 6.74
N ARG A 444 4.77 13.29 6.31
CA ARG A 444 3.97 12.44 7.19
C ARG A 444 4.82 11.52 8.07
N SER A 445 5.80 10.85 7.48
CA SER A 445 6.63 9.90 8.22
C SER A 445 7.60 10.59 9.17
N LEU A 446 8.18 11.71 8.76
CA LEU A 446 9.14 12.45 9.59
C LEU A 446 8.46 13.18 10.75
N SER A 447 7.27 13.76 10.57
CA SER A 447 6.55 14.45 11.66
C SER A 447 6.19 13.49 12.80
N ALA A 448 5.72 12.28 12.46
CA ALA A 448 5.44 11.24 13.46
C ALA A 448 6.73 10.75 14.15
N ARG A 449 7.83 10.64 13.39
CA ARG A 449 9.12 10.18 13.90
C ARG A 449 9.76 11.22 14.86
N MET A 450 9.61 12.51 14.57
CA MET A 450 10.12 13.61 15.42
C MET A 450 9.56 13.57 16.85
N LEU A 451 8.40 12.97 17.06
CA LEU A 451 7.82 12.80 18.40
C LEU A 451 8.51 11.72 19.24
N LYS A 452 9.25 10.80 18.60
CA LYS A 452 9.70 9.54 19.21
C LYS A 452 11.21 9.32 19.16
N ILE A 453 11.91 9.99 18.24
CA ILE A 453 13.30 9.73 17.91
C ILE A 453 14.12 11.01 18.16
N PRO A 454 15.33 10.89 18.75
CA PRO A 454 16.25 12.02 18.87
C PRO A 454 16.52 12.70 17.53
N THR A 455 16.68 14.02 17.55
CA THR A 455 16.80 14.85 16.34
C THR A 455 17.90 14.40 15.41
N GLU A 456 19.05 14.03 15.94
CA GLU A 456 20.23 13.58 15.18
C GLU A 456 20.00 12.27 14.41
N ASP A 457 19.07 11.47 14.88
CA ASP A 457 18.79 10.15 14.32
C ASP A 457 17.49 10.08 13.52
N ILE A 458 16.75 11.19 13.36
CA ILE A 458 15.44 11.21 12.66
C ILE A 458 15.52 10.59 11.26
N LEU A 459 16.60 10.83 10.50
CA LEU A 459 16.81 10.31 9.17
C LEU A 459 17.47 8.93 9.14
N SER A 460 18.13 8.54 10.23
CA SER A 460 18.90 7.30 10.32
C SER A 460 18.41 6.33 11.38
N SER A 461 17.37 6.67 12.14
CA SER A 461 16.84 5.86 13.24
C SER A 461 16.40 4.46 12.86
N PHE A 462 16.26 4.20 11.60
CA PHE A 462 15.96 2.92 11.01
C PHE A 462 17.19 2.09 10.62
N ARG A 463 18.34 2.59 10.76
CA ARG A 463 19.63 1.99 10.47
C ARG A 463 20.16 1.17 11.63
N LEU A 464 20.59 -0.05 11.37
CA LEU A 464 21.47 -0.72 12.30
C LEU A 464 22.79 0.06 12.35
N GLU A 465 23.04 0.77 13.40
CA GLU A 465 24.31 1.46 13.59
C GLU A 465 25.39 0.47 14.01
N SER A 466 25.00 -0.53 14.77
CA SER A 466 25.87 -1.59 15.27
C SER A 466 25.13 -2.91 15.37
N ALA A 467 25.88 -3.98 15.45
CA ALA A 467 25.36 -5.31 15.78
C ALA A 467 24.72 -5.31 17.17
N ALA A 468 23.61 -6.05 17.31
CA ALA A 468 23.13 -6.41 18.63
C ALA A 468 24.16 -7.28 19.35
N SER A 469 24.34 -7.07 20.64
CA SER A 469 25.23 -7.90 21.45
C SER A 469 24.63 -9.30 21.65
N GLU A 470 25.48 -10.30 21.91
CA GLU A 470 25.01 -11.64 22.28
C GLU A 470 24.09 -11.58 23.51
N GLU A 471 24.41 -10.74 24.49
CA GLU A 471 23.60 -10.53 25.69
C GLU A 471 22.18 -10.05 25.34
N GLN A 472 22.05 -9.04 24.47
CA GLN A 472 20.73 -8.55 24.02
C GLN A 472 19.91 -9.64 23.32
N ILE A 473 20.55 -10.45 22.47
CA ILE A 473 19.88 -11.55 21.77
C ILE A 473 19.48 -12.67 22.76
N ARG A 474 20.38 -13.03 23.69
CA ARG A 474 20.10 -14.01 24.72
C ARG A 474 18.95 -13.58 25.63
N HIS A 475 18.92 -12.32 26.02
CA HIS A 475 17.85 -11.76 26.83
C HIS A 475 16.49 -11.88 26.13
N LEU A 476 16.43 -11.58 24.82
CA LEU A 476 15.20 -11.79 24.04
C LEU A 476 14.79 -13.27 23.95
N LEU A 477 15.76 -14.18 23.74
CA LEU A 477 15.47 -15.61 23.68
C LEU A 477 14.91 -16.13 25.01
N GLN A 478 15.34 -15.60 26.14
CA GLN A 478 14.81 -15.95 27.47
C GLN A 478 13.32 -15.52 27.63
N GLN A 479 12.90 -14.46 26.94
CA GLN A 479 11.51 -14.00 26.96
C GLN A 479 10.56 -14.86 26.09
N LEU A 480 11.11 -15.75 25.23
CA LEU A 480 10.31 -16.68 24.42
C LEU A 480 9.89 -17.92 25.22
N ASN A 481 9.14 -17.72 26.28
CA ASN A 481 8.68 -18.73 27.19
C ASN A 481 7.13 -18.81 27.24
N PRO A 482 6.53 -19.87 27.82
CA PRO A 482 5.09 -20.06 27.85
C PRO A 482 4.32 -18.95 28.58
N GLU A 483 4.92 -18.30 29.57
CA GLU A 483 4.27 -17.23 30.35
C GLU A 483 4.07 -15.96 29.54
N ASN A 484 4.97 -15.71 28.58
CA ASN A 484 4.93 -14.57 27.69
C ASN A 484 4.23 -14.85 26.34
N LEU A 485 3.60 -16.00 26.19
CA LEU A 485 3.06 -16.50 24.92
C LEU A 485 1.54 -16.38 24.87
N LEU A 486 1.01 -15.72 23.84
CA LEU A 486 -0.38 -15.82 23.38
C LEU A 486 -0.44 -16.52 22.03
N ILE A 487 -1.44 -17.36 21.83
CA ILE A 487 -1.67 -18.07 20.56
C ILE A 487 -3.07 -17.74 20.03
N GLN A 488 -3.15 -17.42 18.74
CA GLN A 488 -4.39 -17.34 17.99
C GLN A 488 -4.45 -18.40 16.90
N VAL A 489 -5.53 -19.17 16.86
CA VAL A 489 -5.90 -20.04 15.74
C VAL A 489 -7.14 -19.44 15.07
N ILE A 490 -6.97 -18.98 13.83
CA ILE A 490 -8.01 -18.31 13.06
C ILE A 490 -8.43 -19.24 11.93
N THR A 491 -9.67 -19.71 11.95
CA THR A 491 -10.18 -20.64 10.92
C THR A 491 -11.72 -20.60 10.87
N ASN A 492 -12.30 -20.94 9.72
CA ASN A 492 -13.74 -21.21 9.59
C ASN A 492 -14.09 -22.70 9.77
N LYS A 493 -13.09 -23.53 10.12
CA LYS A 493 -13.19 -24.97 10.38
C LYS A 493 -13.13 -25.24 11.88
N THR A 494 -13.08 -26.51 12.24
CA THR A 494 -12.88 -26.92 13.64
C THR A 494 -11.46 -26.57 14.10
N PRO A 495 -11.29 -25.77 15.17
CA PRO A 495 -9.98 -25.51 15.74
C PRO A 495 -9.43 -26.71 16.50
N PRO A 496 -8.15 -26.72 16.89
CA PRO A 496 -7.55 -27.79 17.69
C PRO A 496 -8.04 -27.74 19.17
N GLU A 497 -9.23 -28.23 19.43
CA GLU A 497 -9.85 -28.16 20.77
C GLU A 497 -9.04 -28.88 21.85
N ASN A 498 -8.20 -29.86 21.49
CA ASN A 498 -7.27 -30.53 22.38
C ASN A 498 -6.15 -29.62 22.94
N TRP A 499 -5.95 -28.44 22.35
CA TRP A 499 -5.02 -27.45 22.88
C TRP A 499 -5.58 -26.68 24.09
N ALA A 500 -6.91 -26.65 24.23
CA ALA A 500 -7.61 -26.01 25.34
C ALA A 500 -7.71 -26.96 26.55
N ASP A 501 -7.58 -26.40 27.77
CA ASP A 501 -7.72 -27.10 29.04
C ASP A 501 -9.15 -27.52 29.34
N GLN A 502 -10.12 -26.84 28.71
CA GLN A 502 -11.58 -27.06 28.89
C GLN A 502 -12.29 -27.07 27.54
N LYS A 503 -13.53 -27.56 27.55
CA LYS A 503 -14.38 -27.50 26.37
C LYS A 503 -14.56 -26.05 25.89
N THR A 504 -14.30 -25.83 24.61
CA THR A 504 -14.37 -24.53 23.96
C THR A 504 -15.72 -23.85 24.14
N GLN A 505 -15.74 -22.67 24.73
CA GLN A 505 -16.92 -21.81 24.90
C GLN A 505 -16.81 -20.61 23.95
N TRP A 506 -17.66 -20.59 22.94
CA TRP A 506 -17.72 -19.51 21.97
C TRP A 506 -18.44 -18.29 22.54
N LYS A 507 -17.87 -17.11 22.31
CA LYS A 507 -18.40 -15.79 22.65
C LYS A 507 -18.38 -14.93 21.40
N VAL A 508 -19.18 -13.86 21.43
CA VAL A 508 -19.20 -12.86 20.37
C VAL A 508 -18.58 -11.57 20.90
N GLU A 509 -17.59 -11.06 20.22
CA GLU A 509 -16.96 -9.78 20.51
C GLU A 509 -17.94 -8.64 20.12
N PRO A 510 -18.20 -7.67 21.01
CA PRO A 510 -19.32 -6.73 20.84
C PRO A 510 -19.20 -5.78 19.66
N TRP A 511 -17.99 -5.41 19.25
CA TRP A 511 -17.77 -4.41 18.20
C TRP A 511 -17.84 -5.02 16.79
N TYR A 512 -16.95 -5.92 16.46
CA TYR A 512 -16.87 -6.52 15.12
C TYR A 512 -17.64 -7.85 15.00
N GLN A 513 -18.37 -8.23 16.04
CA GLN A 513 -19.16 -9.48 16.08
C GLN A 513 -18.31 -10.71 15.75
N SER A 514 -17.05 -10.70 16.19
CA SER A 514 -16.15 -11.84 16.01
C SER A 514 -16.52 -12.96 16.96
N GLU A 515 -16.79 -14.14 16.44
CA GLU A 515 -16.90 -15.32 17.27
C GLU A 515 -15.51 -15.77 17.72
N TYR A 516 -15.30 -15.86 19.01
CA TYR A 516 -14.02 -16.25 19.61
C TYR A 516 -14.21 -17.10 20.87
N SER A 517 -13.15 -17.80 21.25
CA SER A 517 -13.06 -18.51 22.51
C SER A 517 -11.70 -18.30 23.14
N ASN A 518 -11.65 -17.89 24.40
CA ASN A 518 -10.41 -17.73 25.18
C ASN A 518 -10.27 -18.93 26.11
N ASN A 519 -9.10 -19.57 26.07
CA ASN A 519 -8.83 -20.81 26.80
C ASN A 519 -7.42 -20.74 27.43
N ASN A 520 -7.16 -21.54 28.45
CA ASN A 520 -5.80 -21.84 28.88
C ASN A 520 -5.24 -22.99 28.05
N PHE A 521 -3.92 -23.17 28.09
CA PHE A 521 -3.30 -24.32 27.47
C PHE A 521 -3.61 -25.62 28.23
N SER A 522 -3.98 -26.66 27.51
CA SER A 522 -4.07 -28.01 28.04
C SER A 522 -2.69 -28.55 28.38
N GLN A 523 -2.64 -29.57 29.27
CA GLN A 523 -1.36 -30.25 29.58
C GLN A 523 -0.72 -30.84 28.33
N LEU A 524 -1.53 -31.43 27.43
CA LEU A 524 -1.05 -31.94 26.14
C LEU A 524 -0.33 -30.84 25.31
N PHE A 525 -0.86 -29.64 25.29
CA PHE A 525 -0.23 -28.56 24.54
C PHE A 525 1.00 -27.98 25.27
N LEU A 526 1.00 -27.91 26.59
CA LEU A 526 2.19 -27.56 27.38
C LEU A 526 3.34 -28.55 27.13
N ASP A 527 3.03 -29.82 26.96
CA ASP A 527 4.02 -30.85 26.61
C ASP A 527 4.59 -30.59 25.21
N ILE A 528 3.78 -30.09 24.26
CA ILE A 528 4.26 -29.69 22.93
C ILE A 528 5.18 -28.46 23.02
N ILE A 529 4.84 -27.46 23.85
CA ILE A 529 5.67 -26.24 24.04
C ILE A 529 7.04 -26.62 24.65
N ASN A 530 7.07 -27.57 25.58
CA ASN A 530 8.27 -27.95 26.32
C ASN A 530 9.11 -29.04 25.61
N LEU A 531 8.79 -29.37 24.35
CA LEU A 531 9.55 -30.33 23.57
C LEU A 531 11.00 -29.88 23.37
N SER A 532 11.93 -30.81 23.68
CA SER A 532 13.36 -30.59 23.44
C SER A 532 13.74 -30.79 21.97
N VAL A 533 14.80 -30.11 21.54
CA VAL A 533 15.40 -30.21 20.18
C VAL A 533 15.62 -31.64 19.71
N LYS A 534 15.87 -32.57 20.63
CA LYS A 534 16.20 -33.96 20.32
C LYS A 534 15.07 -34.77 19.68
N SER A 535 13.83 -34.25 19.71
CA SER A 535 12.65 -34.96 19.22
C SER A 535 12.26 -34.64 17.79
N THR A 536 12.84 -33.60 17.17
CA THR A 536 12.51 -33.15 15.81
C THR A 536 13.75 -32.70 15.05
N GLN A 537 13.88 -33.15 13.79
CA GLN A 537 14.93 -32.64 12.90
C GLN A 537 14.57 -31.22 12.43
N VAL A 538 15.15 -30.22 13.09
CA VAL A 538 15.10 -28.81 12.67
C VAL A 538 16.50 -28.30 12.36
N THR A 539 16.59 -27.46 11.36
CA THR A 539 17.83 -26.78 10.92
C THR A 539 17.60 -25.30 10.86
N LEU A 540 18.66 -24.52 10.68
CA LEU A 540 18.61 -23.10 10.51
C LEU A 540 18.94 -22.70 9.05
N PRO A 541 18.50 -21.52 8.57
CA PRO A 541 18.74 -21.08 7.20
C PRO A 541 20.22 -21.06 6.79
N GLU A 542 20.51 -21.41 5.53
CA GLU A 542 21.85 -21.32 4.96
C GLU A 542 22.23 -19.86 4.66
N LYS A 543 23.55 -19.60 4.46
CA LYS A 543 24.10 -18.29 4.10
C LYS A 543 23.49 -17.76 2.81
N ASN A 544 23.22 -16.45 2.76
CA ASN A 544 22.69 -15.80 1.57
C ASN A 544 23.81 -15.35 0.60
N ASN A 545 24.04 -16.13 -0.44
CA ASN A 545 25.07 -15.87 -1.46
C ASN A 545 24.65 -14.82 -2.53
N PHE A 546 23.42 -14.28 -2.45
CA PHE A 546 22.91 -13.30 -3.39
C PHE A 546 23.12 -11.84 -2.95
N ILE A 547 23.61 -11.62 -1.72
CA ILE A 547 23.95 -10.27 -1.27
C ILE A 547 24.97 -9.68 -2.25
N PRO A 548 24.71 -8.50 -2.85
CA PRO A 548 25.56 -7.94 -3.89
C PRO A 548 26.97 -7.64 -3.38
N GLU A 549 27.96 -7.86 -4.23
CA GLU A 549 29.38 -7.62 -3.99
C GLU A 549 29.86 -6.36 -4.73
N SER A 550 29.30 -6.09 -5.93
CA SER A 550 29.58 -4.89 -6.70
C SER A 550 28.38 -3.95 -6.71
N LEU A 551 28.65 -2.69 -6.41
CA LEU A 551 27.66 -1.60 -6.39
C LEU A 551 28.09 -0.45 -7.34
N ALA A 552 28.95 -0.75 -8.32
CA ALA A 552 29.44 0.23 -9.27
C ALA A 552 28.27 0.80 -10.11
N LEU A 553 28.25 2.11 -10.26
CA LEU A 553 27.30 2.79 -11.14
C LEU A 553 27.87 2.87 -12.56
N ILE A 554 27.00 2.71 -13.56
CA ILE A 554 27.34 2.99 -14.97
C ILE A 554 27.35 4.50 -15.21
N ASN A 555 28.12 4.92 -16.23
CA ASN A 555 28.18 6.32 -16.66
C ASN A 555 27.36 6.56 -17.95
N GLU A 556 26.58 5.57 -18.40
CA GLU A 556 25.77 5.67 -19.61
C GLU A 556 24.36 6.13 -19.24
N GLU A 557 23.78 7.00 -20.06
CA GLU A 557 22.39 7.45 -19.95
C GLU A 557 21.77 7.61 -21.33
N ASP A 558 20.71 6.86 -21.58
CA ASP A 558 19.92 6.94 -22.81
C ASP A 558 18.63 7.73 -22.57
N HIS A 559 18.18 8.50 -23.54
CA HIS A 559 16.91 9.24 -23.44
C HIS A 559 15.71 8.33 -23.69
N THR A 560 15.78 7.46 -24.69
CA THR A 560 14.71 6.55 -25.11
C THR A 560 15.20 5.12 -25.25
N PRO A 561 14.33 4.11 -25.04
CA PRO A 561 14.67 2.73 -25.33
C PRO A 561 15.04 2.50 -26.80
N SER A 562 16.04 1.64 -27.04
CA SER A 562 16.47 1.24 -28.37
C SER A 562 16.59 -0.28 -28.49
N ILE A 563 16.36 -0.83 -29.69
CA ILE A 563 16.57 -2.25 -29.96
C ILE A 563 18.07 -2.53 -30.04
N ILE A 564 18.56 -3.43 -29.18
CA ILE A 564 19.98 -3.80 -29.12
C ILE A 564 20.25 -5.23 -29.58
N PHE A 565 19.21 -6.06 -29.66
CA PHE A 565 19.29 -7.42 -30.16
C PHE A 565 17.98 -7.80 -30.84
N GLN A 566 18.06 -8.27 -32.12
CA GLN A 566 16.89 -8.68 -32.87
C GLN A 566 17.18 -9.92 -33.69
N LYS A 567 16.33 -10.92 -33.58
CA LYS A 567 16.26 -12.13 -34.37
C LYS A 567 14.79 -12.48 -34.62
N GLU A 568 14.51 -13.38 -35.54
CA GLU A 568 13.15 -13.82 -35.82
C GLU A 568 12.48 -14.37 -34.54
N GLY A 569 11.34 -13.79 -34.17
CA GLY A 569 10.59 -14.11 -32.96
C GLY A 569 11.27 -13.68 -31.65
N PHE A 570 12.33 -12.86 -31.70
CA PHE A 570 13.04 -12.40 -30.50
C PHE A 570 13.54 -10.97 -30.67
N THR A 571 13.00 -10.04 -29.91
CA THR A 571 13.41 -8.63 -29.90
C THR A 571 13.75 -8.21 -28.47
N TYR A 572 14.92 -7.56 -28.29
CA TYR A 572 15.35 -7.08 -26.97
C TYR A 572 15.74 -5.60 -27.02
N TRP A 573 15.13 -4.83 -26.12
CA TRP A 573 15.32 -3.38 -25.97
C TRP A 573 16.25 -3.07 -24.81
N ASN A 574 16.94 -1.93 -24.86
CA ASN A 574 17.70 -1.38 -23.76
C ASN A 574 17.49 0.11 -23.60
N LYS A 575 17.56 0.55 -22.37
CA LYS A 575 17.77 1.94 -21.99
C LYS A 575 18.67 1.98 -20.75
N SER A 576 19.92 2.37 -20.90
CA SER A 576 20.81 2.66 -19.77
C SER A 576 20.31 3.91 -19.05
N ASP A 577 20.07 3.82 -17.72
CA ASP A 577 19.47 4.90 -16.93
C ASP A 577 20.20 5.04 -15.59
N SER A 578 21.13 5.99 -15.51
CA SER A 578 21.89 6.33 -14.30
C SER A 578 21.24 7.45 -13.46
N SER A 579 20.13 8.04 -13.92
CA SER A 579 19.51 9.26 -13.37
C SER A 579 19.11 9.13 -11.89
N PHE A 580 18.82 7.92 -11.45
CA PHE A 580 18.43 7.64 -10.05
C PHE A 580 19.62 7.42 -9.10
N GLY A 581 20.87 7.36 -9.62
CA GLY A 581 22.08 7.21 -8.80
C GLY A 581 22.14 5.91 -7.99
N LYS A 582 21.58 4.81 -8.52
CA LYS A 582 21.47 3.52 -7.83
C LYS A 582 22.00 2.37 -8.67
N PRO A 583 22.68 1.39 -8.05
CA PRO A 583 23.16 0.18 -8.73
C PRO A 583 22.02 -0.84 -8.92
N VAL A 584 20.89 -0.40 -9.46
CA VAL A 584 19.71 -1.25 -9.66
C VAL A 584 19.29 -1.25 -11.13
N ALA A 585 18.76 -2.39 -11.58
CA ALA A 585 18.23 -2.55 -12.92
C ALA A 585 16.88 -3.26 -12.91
N MET A 586 16.17 -3.20 -14.02
CA MET A 586 14.95 -3.95 -14.25
C MET A 586 15.01 -4.65 -15.61
N ASN A 587 14.63 -5.93 -15.65
CA ASN A 587 14.52 -6.69 -16.89
C ASN A 587 13.10 -7.21 -17.04
N PHE A 588 12.57 -7.16 -18.25
CA PHE A 588 11.29 -7.73 -18.65
C PHE A 588 11.56 -8.75 -19.75
N THR A 589 10.93 -9.89 -19.67
CA THR A 589 10.92 -10.94 -20.70
C THR A 589 9.48 -11.36 -20.90
N GLY A 590 8.83 -10.77 -21.90
CA GLY A 590 7.45 -11.10 -22.31
C GLY A 590 7.49 -12.30 -23.23
N ILE A 591 6.77 -13.36 -22.84
CA ILE A 591 6.57 -14.60 -23.59
C ILE A 591 5.16 -14.56 -24.14
N ARG A 592 5.01 -14.38 -25.47
CA ARG A 592 3.71 -14.24 -26.11
C ARG A 592 3.38 -15.50 -26.93
N PHE A 593 2.17 -16.03 -26.76
CA PHE A 593 1.71 -17.23 -27.46
C PHE A 593 0.20 -17.18 -27.66
N ASP A 594 -0.30 -17.94 -28.63
CA ASP A 594 -1.72 -17.96 -29.01
C ASP A 594 -2.57 -18.59 -27.92
N ASN A 595 -3.81 -18.13 -27.84
CA ASN A 595 -4.82 -18.64 -26.90
C ASN A 595 -4.37 -18.59 -25.42
N ALA A 596 -3.59 -17.57 -25.06
CA ALA A 596 -3.07 -17.43 -23.71
C ALA A 596 -4.16 -17.17 -22.66
N ALA A 597 -5.21 -16.41 -23.02
CA ALA A 597 -6.32 -16.08 -22.13
C ALA A 597 -7.59 -15.67 -22.91
N ASP A 598 -7.84 -16.26 -24.04
CA ASP A 598 -8.99 -15.98 -24.92
C ASP A 598 -10.31 -16.58 -24.41
N THR A 599 -10.24 -17.54 -23.50
CA THR A 599 -11.40 -18.19 -22.85
C THR A 599 -11.24 -18.17 -21.33
N PRO A 600 -12.34 -18.36 -20.55
CA PRO A 600 -12.26 -18.54 -19.10
C PRO A 600 -11.31 -19.69 -18.72
N LYS A 601 -11.36 -20.81 -19.45
CA LYS A 601 -10.47 -21.97 -19.27
C LYS A 601 -9.00 -21.58 -19.44
N HIS A 602 -8.64 -20.95 -20.56
CA HIS A 602 -7.25 -20.54 -20.81
C HIS A 602 -6.78 -19.47 -19.82
N THR A 603 -7.63 -18.53 -19.43
CA THR A 603 -7.33 -17.55 -18.39
C THR A 603 -6.98 -18.22 -17.06
N LEU A 604 -7.74 -19.24 -16.65
CA LEU A 604 -7.49 -19.99 -15.42
C LEU A 604 -6.23 -20.84 -15.52
N LEU A 605 -5.99 -21.51 -16.67
CA LEU A 605 -4.77 -22.29 -16.91
C LEU A 605 -3.53 -21.39 -16.86
N ASN A 606 -3.58 -20.18 -17.43
CA ASN A 606 -2.50 -19.20 -17.33
C ASN A 606 -2.24 -18.76 -15.90
N ARG A 607 -3.30 -18.52 -15.11
CA ARG A 607 -3.19 -18.20 -13.67
C ARG A 607 -2.62 -19.36 -12.87
N LEU A 608 -3.05 -20.60 -13.14
CA LEU A 608 -2.55 -21.81 -12.48
C LEU A 608 -1.08 -22.06 -12.84
N TRP A 609 -0.70 -21.90 -14.12
CA TRP A 609 0.70 -21.99 -14.53
C TRP A 609 1.59 -21.01 -13.78
N SER A 610 1.21 -19.73 -13.78
CA SER A 610 1.97 -18.72 -13.05
C SER A 610 2.05 -19.01 -11.55
N ARG A 611 0.95 -19.43 -10.93
CA ARG A 611 0.90 -19.76 -9.51
C ARG A 611 1.79 -20.95 -9.15
N LEU A 612 1.67 -22.03 -9.90
CA LEU A 612 2.42 -23.25 -9.67
C LEU A 612 3.91 -23.10 -9.96
N PHE A 613 4.26 -22.31 -10.98
CA PHE A 613 5.65 -21.97 -11.23
C PHE A 613 6.24 -21.17 -10.07
N ASN A 614 5.58 -20.12 -9.62
CA ASN A 614 6.04 -19.31 -8.50
C ASN A 614 6.13 -20.15 -7.20
N ASP A 615 5.19 -21.08 -6.97
CA ASP A 615 5.24 -21.99 -5.83
C ASP A 615 6.44 -22.94 -5.91
N SER A 616 6.74 -23.47 -7.10
CA SER A 616 7.82 -24.45 -7.31
C SER A 616 9.23 -23.89 -7.07
N ILE A 617 9.43 -22.60 -7.20
CA ILE A 617 10.73 -21.93 -7.03
C ILE A 617 10.79 -21.03 -5.78
N SER A 618 9.73 -21.00 -4.97
CA SER A 618 9.60 -20.06 -3.83
C SER A 618 10.76 -20.14 -2.84
N GLU A 619 11.20 -21.37 -2.51
CA GLU A 619 12.35 -21.62 -1.62
C GLU A 619 13.65 -21.04 -2.22
N SER A 620 13.91 -21.31 -3.51
CA SER A 620 15.14 -20.89 -4.18
C SER A 620 15.18 -19.39 -4.51
N THR A 621 14.04 -18.71 -4.48
CA THR A 621 13.94 -17.26 -4.78
C THR A 621 13.93 -16.38 -3.53
N TYR A 622 13.82 -16.96 -2.35
CA TYR A 622 13.78 -16.20 -1.11
C TYR A 622 15.13 -15.53 -0.79
N ALA A 623 16.25 -16.23 -0.91
CA ALA A 623 17.57 -15.65 -0.69
C ALA A 623 17.88 -14.47 -1.65
N PRO A 624 17.65 -14.60 -2.99
CA PRO A 624 17.70 -13.45 -3.90
C PRO A 624 16.80 -12.28 -3.44
N PHE A 625 15.57 -12.56 -3.07
CA PHE A 625 14.60 -11.54 -2.63
C PHE A 625 15.10 -10.75 -1.41
N VAL A 626 15.59 -11.43 -0.39
CA VAL A 626 16.18 -10.81 0.81
C VAL A 626 17.40 -9.96 0.46
N ALA A 627 18.17 -10.39 -0.54
CA ALA A 627 19.33 -9.63 -1.07
C ALA A 627 18.94 -8.46 -1.98
N GLY A 628 17.66 -8.16 -2.15
CA GLY A 628 17.16 -7.07 -2.98
C GLY A 628 17.01 -7.42 -4.47
N LEU A 629 17.00 -8.72 -4.84
CA LEU A 629 16.71 -9.22 -6.18
C LEU A 629 15.30 -9.79 -6.24
N GLY A 630 14.35 -9.00 -6.71
CA GLY A 630 12.98 -9.42 -6.89
C GLY A 630 12.71 -10.04 -8.27
N TYR A 631 11.68 -10.87 -8.35
CA TYR A 631 11.08 -11.28 -9.61
C TYR A 631 9.57 -11.29 -9.53
N THR A 632 8.92 -11.24 -10.68
CA THR A 632 7.48 -11.43 -10.81
C THR A 632 7.23 -12.15 -12.11
N PHE A 633 6.63 -13.33 -12.06
CA PHE A 633 6.10 -14.02 -13.22
C PHE A 633 4.58 -13.89 -13.19
N TYR A 634 4.01 -13.19 -14.15
CA TYR A 634 2.59 -12.86 -14.18
C TYR A 634 1.94 -13.12 -15.53
N PRO A 635 0.70 -13.68 -15.52
CA PRO A 635 -0.06 -13.94 -16.73
C PRO A 635 -0.74 -12.66 -17.25
N HIS A 636 -0.90 -12.57 -18.54
CA HIS A 636 -1.71 -11.55 -19.22
C HIS A 636 -2.40 -12.12 -20.46
N THR A 637 -3.22 -11.34 -21.14
CA THR A 637 -4.02 -11.79 -22.29
C THR A 637 -3.20 -12.37 -23.43
N ASN A 638 -1.98 -11.91 -23.64
CA ASN A 638 -1.09 -12.32 -24.74
C ASN A 638 -0.07 -13.39 -24.35
N GLY A 639 -0.06 -13.84 -23.10
CA GLY A 639 0.94 -14.77 -22.59
C GLY A 639 1.30 -14.56 -21.12
N ALA A 640 2.59 -14.53 -20.83
CA ALA A 640 3.10 -14.24 -19.50
C ALA A 640 4.38 -13.39 -19.59
N THR A 641 4.66 -12.60 -18.57
CA THR A 641 5.89 -11.82 -18.47
C THR A 641 6.66 -12.20 -17.22
N LEU A 642 7.94 -12.49 -17.38
CA LEU A 642 8.92 -12.54 -16.31
C LEU A 642 9.55 -11.16 -16.19
N ARG A 643 9.41 -10.54 -15.02
CA ARG A 643 10.09 -9.30 -14.65
C ARG A 643 11.07 -9.59 -13.54
N THR A 644 12.30 -9.12 -13.64
CA THR A 644 13.26 -9.09 -12.53
C THR A 644 13.65 -7.65 -12.21
N ASN A 645 13.95 -7.37 -10.96
CA ASN A 645 14.32 -6.04 -10.48
C ASN A 645 15.25 -6.14 -9.27
N GLY A 646 16.05 -5.11 -9.05
CA GLY A 646 16.92 -5.02 -7.88
C GLY A 646 18.37 -4.72 -8.26
N TYR A 647 19.30 -5.08 -7.37
CA TYR A 647 20.72 -4.80 -7.59
C TYR A 647 21.26 -5.45 -8.87
N SER A 648 21.95 -4.66 -9.70
CA SER A 648 22.37 -5.08 -11.06
C SER A 648 23.44 -6.19 -11.04
N ASP A 649 24.24 -6.30 -9.99
CA ASP A 649 25.41 -7.21 -9.88
C ASP A 649 25.09 -8.66 -10.27
N LYS A 650 24.03 -9.25 -9.71
CA LYS A 650 23.67 -10.66 -9.95
C LYS A 650 22.39 -10.87 -10.78
N GLN A 651 21.84 -9.77 -11.34
CA GLN A 651 20.51 -9.81 -11.93
C GLN A 651 20.46 -10.57 -13.26
N SER A 652 21.47 -10.47 -14.13
CA SER A 652 21.51 -11.20 -15.40
C SER A 652 21.57 -12.70 -15.20
N ILE A 653 22.38 -13.17 -14.25
CA ILE A 653 22.48 -14.60 -13.87
C ILE A 653 21.16 -15.07 -13.30
N TYR A 654 20.54 -14.26 -12.44
CA TYR A 654 19.25 -14.60 -11.81
C TYR A 654 18.12 -14.68 -12.85
N THR A 655 18.07 -13.74 -13.80
CA THR A 655 17.09 -13.75 -14.89
C THR A 655 17.22 -14.99 -15.75
N ALA A 656 18.45 -15.35 -16.13
CA ALA A 656 18.71 -16.54 -16.93
C ALA A 656 18.33 -17.83 -16.16
N TRP A 657 18.66 -17.91 -14.89
CA TRP A 657 18.28 -19.03 -14.04
C TRP A 657 16.75 -19.19 -13.93
N LEU A 658 16.00 -18.09 -13.76
CA LEU A 658 14.54 -18.12 -13.73
C LEU A 658 13.93 -18.67 -15.04
N ILE A 659 14.50 -18.30 -16.19
CA ILE A 659 14.08 -18.86 -17.49
C ILE A 659 14.40 -20.37 -17.57
N ASP A 660 15.55 -20.81 -17.08
CA ASP A 660 15.88 -22.22 -17.02
C ASP A 660 14.86 -22.99 -16.15
N GLN A 661 14.49 -22.44 -14.98
CA GLN A 661 13.46 -23.03 -14.12
C GLN A 661 12.09 -23.10 -14.82
N LEU A 662 11.72 -22.08 -15.62
CA LEU A 662 10.47 -22.07 -16.37
C LEU A 662 10.39 -23.23 -17.37
N PHE A 663 11.50 -23.59 -18.02
CA PHE A 663 11.55 -24.72 -18.92
C PHE A 663 11.60 -26.09 -18.21
N LEU A 664 12.23 -26.12 -17.02
CA LEU A 664 12.29 -27.33 -16.19
C LEU A 664 10.97 -27.60 -15.47
N PHE A 665 10.12 -26.60 -15.29
CA PHE A 665 8.89 -26.71 -14.54
C PHE A 665 7.98 -27.82 -15.09
N ARG A 666 7.50 -28.69 -14.21
CA ARG A 666 6.51 -29.74 -14.47
C ARG A 666 5.50 -29.75 -13.33
N PRO A 667 4.22 -29.44 -13.61
CA PRO A 667 3.18 -29.52 -12.60
C PRO A 667 2.92 -30.97 -12.20
N ASN A 668 2.71 -31.23 -10.90
CA ASN A 668 2.27 -32.50 -10.37
C ASN A 668 0.84 -32.43 -9.83
N LEU A 669 0.17 -33.58 -9.70
CA LEU A 669 -1.24 -33.65 -9.34
C LEU A 669 -1.52 -33.01 -7.96
N THR A 670 -0.75 -33.34 -6.95
CA THR A 670 -0.94 -32.83 -5.58
C THR A 670 -0.89 -31.31 -5.54
N ARG A 671 0.14 -30.70 -6.14
CA ARG A 671 0.28 -29.23 -6.18
C ARG A 671 -0.78 -28.57 -7.07
N PHE A 672 -1.18 -29.25 -8.18
CA PHE A 672 -2.25 -28.76 -9.02
C PHE A 672 -3.57 -28.67 -8.24
N GLU A 673 -3.97 -29.74 -7.56
CA GLU A 673 -5.21 -29.75 -6.77
C GLU A 673 -5.19 -28.71 -5.63
N GLN A 674 -4.04 -28.56 -4.96
CA GLN A 674 -3.85 -27.52 -3.95
C GLN A 674 -4.01 -26.11 -4.56
N ALA A 675 -3.38 -25.86 -5.72
CA ALA A 675 -3.46 -24.56 -6.39
C ALA A 675 -4.85 -24.28 -6.92
N LYS A 676 -5.54 -25.29 -7.49
CA LYS A 676 -6.93 -25.23 -7.97
C LYS A 676 -7.88 -24.89 -6.81
N THR A 677 -7.76 -25.63 -5.69
CA THR A 677 -8.54 -25.38 -4.48
C THR A 677 -8.31 -23.96 -3.94
N GLN A 678 -7.06 -23.52 -3.91
CA GLN A 678 -6.76 -22.16 -3.45
C GLN A 678 -7.27 -21.08 -4.42
N LEU A 679 -7.23 -21.32 -5.72
CA LEU A 679 -7.79 -20.41 -6.72
C LEU A 679 -9.32 -20.32 -6.59
N LYS A 680 -9.99 -21.46 -6.31
CA LYS A 680 -11.44 -21.47 -6.00
C LYS A 680 -11.74 -20.62 -4.77
N LYS A 681 -10.98 -20.79 -3.69
CA LYS A 681 -11.11 -19.95 -2.49
C LYS A 681 -10.90 -18.46 -2.79
N ASP A 682 -9.92 -18.13 -3.62
CA ASP A 682 -9.64 -16.74 -3.98
C ASP A 682 -10.82 -16.12 -4.77
N LEU A 683 -11.45 -16.87 -5.67
CA LEU A 683 -12.64 -16.43 -6.41
C LEU A 683 -13.84 -16.24 -5.48
N VAL A 684 -14.13 -17.21 -4.61
CA VAL A 684 -15.23 -17.14 -3.64
C VAL A 684 -15.00 -15.97 -2.65
N ASN A 685 -13.79 -15.86 -2.10
CA ASN A 685 -13.45 -14.76 -1.19
C ASN A 685 -13.49 -13.39 -1.87
N GLN A 686 -13.41 -13.33 -3.21
CA GLN A 686 -13.58 -12.10 -3.95
C GLN A 686 -14.98 -11.49 -3.75
N LYS A 687 -16.00 -12.31 -3.61
CA LYS A 687 -17.38 -11.87 -3.36
C LYS A 687 -17.52 -11.13 -1.99
N SER A 688 -16.68 -11.49 -1.03
CA SER A 688 -16.64 -10.91 0.33
C SER A 688 -15.76 -9.65 0.45
N ARG A 689 -15.17 -9.17 -0.64
CA ARG A 689 -14.41 -7.91 -0.64
C ARG A 689 -15.33 -6.69 -0.58
N GLN A 690 -14.72 -5.53 -0.38
CA GLN A 690 -15.44 -4.25 -0.46
C GLN A 690 -16.22 -4.17 -1.79
N ALA A 691 -17.53 -4.09 -1.71
CA ALA A 691 -18.42 -4.27 -2.84
C ALA A 691 -18.18 -3.30 -4.00
N TYR A 692 -17.76 -2.05 -3.72
CA TYR A 692 -17.39 -1.09 -4.75
C TYR A 692 -16.23 -1.56 -5.65
N ARG A 693 -15.28 -2.36 -5.12
CA ARG A 693 -14.17 -2.91 -5.92
C ARG A 693 -14.65 -3.99 -6.88
N ASN A 694 -15.63 -4.79 -6.43
CA ASN A 694 -16.25 -5.79 -7.29
C ASN A 694 -17.04 -5.13 -8.43
N ALA A 695 -17.70 -4.00 -8.16
CA ALA A 695 -18.38 -3.21 -9.20
C ALA A 695 -17.41 -2.74 -10.30
N VAL A 696 -16.25 -2.20 -9.93
CA VAL A 696 -15.22 -1.77 -10.90
C VAL A 696 -14.67 -2.97 -11.69
N SER A 697 -14.44 -4.11 -11.02
CA SER A 697 -13.97 -5.33 -11.69
C SER A 697 -15.00 -5.89 -12.68
N ALA A 698 -16.27 -5.83 -12.32
CA ALA A 698 -17.37 -6.26 -13.19
C ALA A 698 -17.47 -5.37 -14.45
N LEU A 699 -17.39 -4.05 -14.28
CA LEU A 699 -17.35 -3.14 -15.43
C LEU A 699 -16.20 -3.48 -16.37
N HIS A 700 -14.99 -3.67 -15.83
CA HIS A 700 -13.82 -4.04 -16.64
C HIS A 700 -14.04 -5.36 -17.40
N ALA A 701 -14.62 -6.38 -16.77
CA ALA A 701 -14.89 -7.67 -17.42
C ALA A 701 -15.95 -7.56 -18.52
N LEU A 702 -16.94 -6.67 -18.35
CA LEU A 702 -17.99 -6.45 -19.35
C LEU A 702 -17.46 -5.78 -20.62
N ILE A 703 -16.56 -4.80 -20.49
CA ILE A 703 -16.17 -3.95 -21.62
C ILE A 703 -14.82 -4.30 -22.26
N THR A 704 -14.04 -5.20 -21.66
CA THR A 704 -12.72 -5.59 -22.20
C THR A 704 -12.80 -6.98 -22.87
N LYS A 705 -12.28 -7.12 -24.10
CA LYS A 705 -12.12 -8.44 -24.73
C LYS A 705 -11.22 -9.34 -23.90
N ASN A 706 -11.49 -10.63 -23.92
CA ASN A 706 -10.73 -11.65 -23.19
C ASN A 706 -10.62 -11.37 -21.68
N SER A 707 -11.61 -10.68 -21.13
CA SER A 707 -11.79 -10.47 -19.69
C SER A 707 -13.11 -11.09 -19.24
N PHE A 708 -13.08 -11.79 -18.11
CA PHE A 708 -14.19 -12.64 -17.66
C PHE A 708 -14.59 -12.28 -16.23
N THR A 709 -15.88 -12.42 -15.93
CA THR A 709 -16.42 -12.20 -14.58
C THR A 709 -16.02 -13.33 -13.64
N THR A 710 -16.15 -13.09 -12.34
CA THR A 710 -15.87 -14.11 -11.32
C THR A 710 -16.72 -15.35 -11.53
N MET A 711 -17.98 -15.19 -11.88
CA MET A 711 -18.91 -16.30 -12.15
C MET A 711 -18.43 -17.18 -13.33
N GLN A 712 -18.10 -16.58 -14.48
CA GLN A 712 -17.56 -17.31 -15.63
C GLN A 712 -16.27 -18.07 -15.31
N LEU A 713 -15.44 -17.51 -14.43
CA LEU A 713 -14.21 -18.17 -14.00
C LEU A 713 -14.49 -19.31 -13.00
N GLU A 714 -15.46 -19.17 -12.12
CA GLU A 714 -15.87 -20.24 -11.19
C GLU A 714 -16.43 -21.43 -11.95
N ASP A 715 -17.33 -21.19 -12.90
CA ASP A 715 -17.97 -22.23 -13.73
C ASP A 715 -16.93 -23.05 -14.53
N ALA A 716 -15.91 -22.38 -15.05
CA ALA A 716 -14.85 -23.04 -15.82
C ALA A 716 -13.83 -23.76 -14.92
N LEU A 717 -13.64 -23.34 -13.66
CA LEU A 717 -12.58 -23.84 -12.80
C LEU A 717 -12.78 -25.31 -12.41
N ASP A 718 -14.01 -25.72 -12.12
CA ASP A 718 -14.30 -27.07 -11.65
C ASP A 718 -14.02 -28.14 -12.72
N GLN A 719 -14.08 -27.76 -14.00
CA GLN A 719 -13.84 -28.62 -15.14
C GLN A 719 -12.35 -28.81 -15.49
N LEU A 720 -11.44 -28.07 -14.84
CA LEU A 720 -10.01 -28.13 -15.18
C LEU A 720 -9.34 -29.39 -14.62
N SER A 721 -8.53 -30.02 -15.46
CA SER A 721 -7.67 -31.15 -15.08
C SER A 721 -6.18 -30.82 -15.15
N LEU A 722 -5.34 -31.70 -14.57
CA LEU A 722 -3.89 -31.58 -14.68
C LEU A 722 -3.43 -31.74 -16.15
N GLU A 723 -4.08 -32.59 -16.91
CA GLU A 723 -3.81 -32.79 -18.33
C GLU A 723 -4.04 -31.53 -19.15
N ASP A 724 -5.12 -30.78 -18.87
CA ASP A 724 -5.36 -29.48 -19.47
C ASP A 724 -4.18 -28.51 -19.21
N LEU A 725 -3.70 -28.47 -17.98
CA LEU A 725 -2.56 -27.60 -17.62
C LEU A 725 -1.26 -28.08 -18.28
N GLN A 726 -1.03 -29.38 -18.35
CA GLN A 726 0.16 -29.94 -18.99
C GLN A 726 0.16 -29.63 -20.50
N GLU A 727 -0.97 -29.80 -21.18
CA GLU A 727 -1.12 -29.42 -22.59
C GLU A 727 -0.92 -27.93 -22.80
N TYR A 728 -1.57 -27.11 -22.00
CA TYR A 728 -1.43 -25.63 -22.02
C TYR A 728 0.02 -25.20 -21.86
N THR A 729 0.72 -25.71 -20.84
CA THR A 729 2.12 -25.35 -20.58
C THR A 729 3.08 -25.90 -21.63
N LYS A 730 2.74 -27.01 -22.30
CA LYS A 730 3.49 -27.55 -23.44
C LYS A 730 3.37 -26.60 -24.64
N LYS A 731 2.16 -26.12 -24.95
CA LYS A 731 1.93 -25.13 -26.01
C LYS A 731 2.66 -23.81 -25.70
N ALA A 732 2.50 -23.30 -24.49
CA ALA A 732 3.14 -22.06 -24.03
C ALA A 732 4.69 -22.11 -24.04
N ARG A 733 5.30 -23.31 -24.10
CA ARG A 733 6.76 -23.50 -24.17
C ARG A 733 7.24 -24.01 -25.54
N GLY A 734 6.34 -24.21 -26.48
CA GLY A 734 6.66 -24.78 -27.80
C GLY A 734 6.72 -23.75 -28.91
N ASN A 735 5.78 -22.83 -28.97
CA ASN A 735 5.64 -21.82 -30.03
C ASN A 735 5.30 -20.47 -29.38
N PHE A 736 6.28 -19.57 -29.34
CA PHE A 736 6.11 -18.25 -28.76
C PHE A 736 7.06 -17.25 -29.42
N ASP A 737 6.81 -15.96 -29.24
CA ASP A 737 7.81 -14.92 -29.47
C ASP A 737 8.19 -14.24 -28.15
N ILE A 738 9.35 -13.60 -28.18
CA ILE A 738 9.92 -12.91 -27.05
C ILE A 738 10.07 -11.43 -27.36
N ILE A 739 9.55 -10.63 -26.45
CA ILE A 739 9.89 -9.21 -26.36
C ILE A 739 10.57 -8.96 -25.01
N GLY A 740 11.79 -8.44 -25.03
CA GLY A 740 12.57 -8.17 -23.85
C GLY A 740 12.93 -6.70 -23.69
N TYR A 741 13.14 -6.29 -22.45
CA TYR A 741 13.57 -4.94 -22.13
C TYR A 741 14.42 -4.91 -20.86
N SER A 742 15.53 -4.19 -20.90
CA SER A 742 16.40 -3.95 -19.76
C SER A 742 16.62 -2.45 -19.58
N THR A 743 16.54 -1.98 -18.33
CA THR A 743 16.79 -0.57 -18.00
C THR A 743 17.40 -0.40 -16.61
N GLY A 744 17.99 0.76 -16.36
CA GLY A 744 18.65 1.12 -15.11
C GLY A 744 20.17 0.97 -15.19
N ASN A 745 20.79 0.50 -14.11
CA ASN A 745 22.25 0.32 -13.99
C ASN A 745 22.72 -0.91 -14.78
N SER A 746 22.54 -0.86 -16.11
CA SER A 746 22.96 -1.89 -17.07
C SER A 746 23.42 -1.24 -18.37
N THR A 747 24.63 -1.55 -18.82
CA THR A 747 25.14 -1.05 -20.10
C THR A 747 24.51 -1.78 -21.28
N LYS A 748 24.61 -1.19 -22.48
CA LYS A 748 24.15 -1.84 -23.72
C LYS A 748 24.82 -3.19 -23.95
N ASP A 749 26.13 -3.29 -23.66
CA ASP A 749 26.88 -4.54 -23.84
C ASP A 749 26.40 -5.61 -22.83
N GLN A 750 26.24 -5.28 -21.56
CA GLN A 750 25.69 -6.20 -20.55
C GLN A 750 24.30 -6.69 -20.95
N THR A 751 23.44 -5.80 -21.43
CA THR A 751 22.09 -6.17 -21.88
C THR A 751 22.16 -7.03 -23.15
N LYS A 752 23.07 -6.76 -24.07
CA LYS A 752 23.27 -7.59 -25.28
C LYS A 752 23.76 -9.00 -24.94
N GLU A 753 24.64 -9.12 -23.93
CA GLU A 753 25.06 -10.41 -23.40
C GLU A 753 23.90 -11.17 -22.77
N LEU A 754 23.08 -10.50 -21.95
CA LEU A 754 21.86 -11.10 -21.39
C LEU A 754 20.91 -11.54 -22.49
N ALA A 755 20.61 -10.69 -23.48
CA ALA A 755 19.73 -11.00 -24.60
C ALA A 755 20.23 -12.20 -25.40
N ASN A 756 21.53 -12.28 -25.69
CA ASN A 756 22.14 -13.41 -26.37
C ASN A 756 22.06 -14.72 -25.52
N SER A 757 22.29 -14.61 -24.23
CA SER A 757 22.16 -15.73 -23.29
C SER A 757 20.72 -16.25 -23.24
N LEU A 758 19.73 -15.38 -23.23
CA LEU A 758 18.30 -15.73 -23.26
C LEU A 758 17.91 -16.30 -24.64
N TYR A 759 18.35 -15.68 -25.72
CA TYR A 759 18.08 -16.18 -27.09
C TYR A 759 18.53 -17.64 -27.26
N LYS A 760 19.73 -17.99 -26.77
CA LYS A 760 20.22 -19.39 -26.82
C LYS A 760 19.32 -20.40 -26.10
N ARG A 761 18.58 -19.94 -25.07
CA ARG A 761 17.62 -20.76 -24.33
C ARG A 761 16.28 -20.94 -25.04
N PHE A 762 15.92 -19.94 -25.86
CA PHE A 762 14.65 -19.90 -26.58
C PHE A 762 14.74 -20.43 -28.02
N VAL A 763 15.93 -20.41 -28.63
CA VAL A 763 16.12 -20.80 -30.03
C VAL A 763 15.55 -22.18 -30.32
N GLY A 764 14.94 -22.35 -31.50
CA GLY A 764 14.24 -23.59 -31.92
C GLY A 764 12.79 -23.70 -31.42
N ARG A 765 12.28 -22.68 -30.68
CA ARG A 765 10.90 -22.58 -30.19
C ARG A 765 10.25 -21.25 -30.53
N LEU A 766 11.01 -20.38 -31.19
CA LEU A 766 10.56 -19.04 -31.52
C LEU A 766 9.68 -19.06 -32.78
N THR A 767 8.57 -18.31 -32.73
CA THR A 767 7.68 -18.08 -33.86
C THR A 767 7.27 -16.61 -33.82
N PRO A 768 7.55 -15.84 -34.89
CA PRO A 768 7.14 -14.44 -34.94
C PRO A 768 5.64 -14.26 -34.76
N ARG A 769 5.23 -13.24 -34.04
CA ARG A 769 3.84 -12.88 -33.78
C ARG A 769 3.62 -11.39 -33.85
N GLU A 770 2.47 -11.01 -34.36
CA GLU A 770 2.01 -9.64 -34.24
C GLU A 770 1.56 -9.38 -32.79
N PRO A 771 1.94 -8.25 -32.20
CA PRO A 771 1.47 -7.86 -30.88
C PRO A 771 -0.06 -7.69 -30.87
N LEU A 772 -0.73 -8.35 -29.92
CA LEU A 772 -2.17 -8.19 -29.74
C LEU A 772 -2.43 -6.98 -28.84
N GLU A 773 -3.26 -6.06 -29.30
CA GLU A 773 -3.76 -4.98 -28.47
C GLU A 773 -4.82 -5.48 -27.47
N ILE A 774 -4.90 -4.83 -26.31
CA ILE A 774 -6.07 -4.98 -25.43
C ILE A 774 -7.19 -4.17 -26.06
N GLU A 775 -8.19 -4.84 -26.57
CA GLU A 775 -9.34 -4.23 -27.20
C GLU A 775 -10.51 -4.12 -26.23
N THR A 776 -11.28 -3.06 -26.37
CA THR A 776 -12.63 -3.01 -25.78
C THR A 776 -13.61 -3.77 -26.68
N LYS A 777 -14.64 -4.36 -26.05
CA LYS A 777 -15.75 -4.96 -26.81
C LYS A 777 -16.49 -3.85 -27.55
N ASN A 778 -17.05 -4.19 -28.73
CA ASN A 778 -17.85 -3.24 -29.47
C ASN A 778 -19.15 -2.94 -28.69
N LEU A 779 -19.22 -1.76 -28.10
CA LEU A 779 -20.42 -1.24 -27.46
C LEU A 779 -21.20 -0.44 -28.49
N THR A 780 -22.52 -0.56 -28.49
CA THR A 780 -23.38 0.22 -29.38
C THR A 780 -23.66 1.60 -28.79
N ALA A 781 -23.59 2.64 -29.60
CA ALA A 781 -23.95 4.00 -29.17
C ALA A 781 -25.40 4.06 -28.67
N GLN A 782 -25.66 5.01 -27.74
CA GLN A 782 -27.00 5.34 -27.24
C GLN A 782 -27.69 4.24 -26.42
N GLN A 783 -26.96 3.19 -26.00
CA GLN A 783 -27.54 2.16 -25.15
C GLN A 783 -27.33 2.43 -23.68
N LYS A 784 -28.30 2.06 -22.88
CA LYS A 784 -28.25 2.09 -21.41
C LYS A 784 -28.27 0.64 -20.95
N HIS A 785 -27.17 0.22 -20.32
CA HIS A 785 -27.04 -1.13 -19.80
C HIS A 785 -26.97 -1.15 -18.30
N HIS A 786 -27.52 -2.18 -17.67
CA HIS A 786 -27.25 -2.48 -16.27
C HIS A 786 -26.74 -3.92 -16.12
N TYR A 787 -25.92 -4.13 -15.10
CA TYR A 787 -25.38 -5.45 -14.75
C TYR A 787 -25.35 -5.63 -13.24
N GLN A 788 -25.93 -6.74 -12.79
CA GLN A 788 -25.90 -7.12 -11.38
C GLN A 788 -24.71 -8.03 -11.11
N PHE A 789 -23.86 -7.63 -10.15
CA PHE A 789 -22.75 -8.46 -9.70
C PHE A 789 -23.03 -9.08 -8.31
N GLU A 790 -22.44 -10.25 -8.06
CA GLU A 790 -22.59 -10.95 -6.79
C GLU A 790 -21.73 -10.28 -5.70
N SER A 791 -22.31 -10.06 -4.54
CA SER A 791 -21.65 -9.52 -3.35
C SER A 791 -22.32 -10.03 -2.07
N THR A 792 -21.52 -10.31 -1.05
CA THR A 792 -22.01 -10.61 0.30
C THR A 792 -22.26 -9.35 1.13
N SER A 793 -22.09 -8.16 0.55
CA SER A 793 -22.35 -6.90 1.23
C SER A 793 -23.83 -6.62 1.36
N ASP A 794 -24.25 -6.16 2.53
CA ASP A 794 -25.62 -5.69 2.76
C ASP A 794 -25.85 -4.29 2.17
N ASP A 795 -24.75 -3.55 1.91
CA ASP A 795 -24.80 -2.23 1.31
C ASP A 795 -25.29 -2.27 -0.13
N SER A 796 -25.98 -1.23 -0.56
CA SER A 796 -26.26 -0.97 -1.96
C SER A 796 -25.06 -0.31 -2.61
N VAL A 797 -24.61 -0.85 -3.74
CA VAL A 797 -23.52 -0.28 -4.53
C VAL A 797 -24.00 0.04 -5.92
N VAL A 798 -23.78 1.25 -6.36
CA VAL A 798 -24.04 1.72 -7.72
C VAL A 798 -22.77 2.34 -8.29
N LEU A 799 -22.29 1.80 -9.41
CA LEU A 799 -21.28 2.41 -10.25
C LEU A 799 -21.94 2.82 -11.56
N TYR A 800 -22.21 4.11 -11.70
CA TYR A 800 -22.78 4.70 -12.89
C TYR A 800 -21.64 5.15 -13.82
N SER A 801 -21.50 4.50 -14.97
CA SER A 801 -20.42 4.73 -15.91
C SER A 801 -20.92 5.39 -17.19
N ILE A 802 -20.24 6.48 -17.60
CA ILE A 802 -20.43 7.15 -18.89
C ILE A 802 -19.24 6.81 -19.76
N ILE A 803 -19.48 6.16 -20.90
CA ILE A 803 -18.46 5.63 -21.80
C ILE A 803 -18.58 6.32 -23.15
N ASP A 804 -17.49 6.90 -23.63
CA ASP A 804 -17.42 7.41 -24.98
C ASP A 804 -16.96 6.31 -25.96
N ILE A 805 -17.85 5.93 -26.85
CA ILE A 805 -17.61 4.87 -27.84
C ILE A 805 -17.47 5.39 -29.27
N SER A 806 -17.51 6.73 -29.45
CA SER A 806 -17.56 7.36 -30.78
C SER A 806 -16.43 7.01 -31.72
N LYS A 807 -15.35 6.35 -31.21
CA LYS A 807 -14.19 5.94 -32.02
C LYS A 807 -13.44 4.71 -31.46
N GLN A 808 -13.92 3.54 -31.77
CA GLN A 808 -13.15 2.30 -31.52
C GLN A 808 -12.11 1.98 -32.63
N SER A 809 -11.92 2.81 -33.63
CA SER A 809 -11.24 2.41 -34.86
C SER A 809 -9.92 3.09 -35.24
N SER A 810 -9.30 3.95 -34.41
CA SER A 810 -7.90 4.37 -34.65
C SER A 810 -7.22 4.97 -33.41
N VAL A 811 -6.16 4.35 -33.01
CA VAL A 811 -5.40 4.60 -31.77
C VAL A 811 -4.71 5.98 -31.72
N THR A 812 -4.54 6.69 -32.82
CA THR A 812 -3.64 7.84 -32.94
C THR A 812 -4.30 9.15 -33.40
N SER A 813 -5.63 9.28 -33.35
CA SER A 813 -6.20 10.57 -33.73
C SER A 813 -6.11 11.60 -32.59
N ASN A 814 -5.54 12.78 -32.86
CA ASN A 814 -5.50 13.93 -31.94
C ASN A 814 -6.87 14.19 -31.26
N LYS A 815 -7.98 13.85 -31.90
CA LYS A 815 -9.32 13.98 -31.37
C LYS A 815 -9.58 13.04 -30.17
N ALA A 816 -9.14 11.78 -30.22
CA ALA A 816 -9.29 10.84 -29.10
C ALA A 816 -8.49 11.27 -27.85
N ILE A 817 -7.31 11.83 -28.06
CA ILE A 817 -6.47 12.38 -26.98
C ILE A 817 -7.18 13.58 -26.34
N ILE A 818 -7.74 14.49 -27.12
CA ILE A 818 -8.48 15.66 -26.63
C ILE A 818 -9.73 15.24 -25.85
N GLU A 819 -10.52 14.28 -26.38
CA GLU A 819 -11.71 13.78 -25.68
C GLU A 819 -11.36 13.15 -24.34
N LYS A 820 -10.32 12.32 -24.28
CA LYS A 820 -9.81 11.75 -23.01
C LYS A 820 -9.37 12.84 -22.03
N ALA A 821 -8.69 13.86 -22.50
CA ALA A 821 -8.29 15.00 -21.69
C ALA A 821 -9.51 15.78 -21.15
N CYS A 822 -10.54 15.99 -21.96
CA CYS A 822 -11.78 16.60 -21.54
C CYS A 822 -12.51 15.76 -20.47
N PHE A 823 -12.52 14.42 -20.55
CA PHE A 823 -13.05 13.56 -19.50
C PHE A 823 -12.27 13.72 -18.19
N SER A 824 -10.94 13.81 -18.23
CA SER A 824 -10.11 14.02 -17.06
C SER A 824 -10.34 15.42 -16.43
N ILE A 825 -10.49 16.46 -17.24
CA ILE A 825 -10.86 17.80 -16.77
C ILE A 825 -12.27 17.78 -16.15
N LEU A 826 -13.24 17.11 -16.80
CA LEU A 826 -14.60 16.94 -16.27
C LEU A 826 -14.56 16.27 -14.90
N ARG A 827 -13.86 15.14 -14.76
CA ARG A 827 -13.68 14.45 -13.48
C ARG A 827 -13.15 15.40 -12.40
N THR A 828 -12.14 16.20 -12.70
CA THR A 828 -11.55 17.17 -11.76
C THR A 828 -12.57 18.20 -11.30
N LEU A 829 -13.38 18.73 -12.22
CA LEU A 829 -14.40 19.74 -11.92
C LEU A 829 -15.59 19.22 -11.11
N ILE A 830 -15.97 17.93 -11.28
CA ILE A 830 -17.15 17.38 -10.61
C ILE A 830 -16.84 16.56 -9.36
N SER A 831 -15.58 16.15 -9.12
CA SER A 831 -15.24 15.25 -8.00
C SER A 831 -15.62 15.82 -6.65
N SER A 832 -15.24 17.07 -6.36
CA SER A 832 -15.56 17.72 -5.09
C SER A 832 -17.06 18.03 -4.97
N PRO A 833 -17.75 18.61 -5.96
CA PRO A 833 -19.20 18.77 -5.93
C PRO A 833 -19.97 17.47 -5.73
N PHE A 834 -19.56 16.38 -6.40
CA PHE A 834 -20.19 15.06 -6.26
C PHE A 834 -20.09 14.53 -4.85
N TYR A 835 -18.90 14.65 -4.25
CA TYR A 835 -18.68 14.24 -2.87
C TYR A 835 -19.51 15.10 -1.89
N GLN A 836 -19.47 16.43 -2.05
CA GLN A 836 -20.19 17.35 -1.16
C GLN A 836 -21.70 17.13 -1.23
N ASP A 837 -22.24 16.98 -2.42
CA ASP A 837 -23.67 16.80 -2.59
C ASP A 837 -24.11 15.42 -2.08
N LEU A 838 -23.59 14.33 -2.62
CA LEU A 838 -24.15 13.00 -2.32
C LEU A 838 -23.70 12.46 -0.97
N ARG A 839 -22.46 12.74 -0.53
CA ARG A 839 -21.99 12.28 0.77
C ARG A 839 -22.35 13.23 1.91
N THR A 840 -22.08 14.53 1.73
CA THR A 840 -22.15 15.48 2.84
C THR A 840 -23.57 16.04 3.01
N SER A 841 -24.22 16.49 1.92
CA SER A 841 -25.54 17.12 1.98
C SER A 841 -26.66 16.07 2.05
N GLN A 842 -26.66 15.11 1.13
CA GLN A 842 -27.72 14.09 1.03
C GLN A 842 -27.46 12.85 1.89
N GLN A 843 -26.23 12.65 2.39
CA GLN A 843 -25.82 11.50 3.21
C GLN A 843 -26.19 10.14 2.58
N LEU A 844 -26.03 10.03 1.28
CA LEU A 844 -26.43 8.84 0.54
C LEU A 844 -25.52 7.64 0.77
N GLY A 845 -24.23 7.85 1.06
CA GLY A 845 -23.30 6.78 1.27
C GLY A 845 -21.96 7.23 1.86
N TYR A 846 -21.19 6.29 2.37
CA TYR A 846 -19.88 6.55 2.94
C TYR A 846 -18.73 6.42 1.93
N ILE A 847 -18.94 5.70 0.82
CA ILE A 847 -18.04 5.72 -0.34
C ILE A 847 -18.76 6.45 -1.46
N VAL A 848 -18.31 7.63 -1.79
CA VAL A 848 -18.82 8.49 -2.86
C VAL A 848 -17.64 9.08 -3.61
N GLY A 849 -17.59 8.95 -4.94
CA GLY A 849 -16.50 9.54 -5.71
C GLY A 849 -16.65 9.42 -7.20
N ALA A 850 -16.11 10.40 -7.92
CA ALA A 850 -15.95 10.37 -9.37
C ALA A 850 -14.55 9.82 -9.72
N GLN A 851 -14.48 8.80 -10.60
CA GLN A 851 -13.26 8.08 -10.95
C GLN A 851 -13.03 8.07 -12.45
N ASP A 852 -11.76 8.14 -12.86
CA ASP A 852 -11.36 7.82 -14.22
C ASP A 852 -11.15 6.29 -14.31
N LEU A 853 -12.01 5.63 -15.07
CA LEU A 853 -11.99 4.19 -15.32
C LEU A 853 -11.62 3.88 -16.77
N SER A 854 -11.05 4.85 -17.48
CA SER A 854 -10.68 4.75 -18.89
C SER A 854 -9.81 3.52 -19.17
N ILE A 855 -10.12 2.82 -20.25
CA ILE A 855 -9.37 1.66 -20.74
C ILE A 855 -8.68 2.06 -22.04
N ARG A 856 -7.36 2.19 -21.99
CA ARG A 856 -6.56 2.67 -23.12
C ARG A 856 -7.10 3.97 -23.72
N THR A 857 -7.64 3.91 -24.94
CA THR A 857 -8.18 5.07 -25.67
C THR A 857 -9.69 5.28 -25.44
N THR A 858 -10.38 4.37 -24.77
CA THR A 858 -11.80 4.49 -24.45
C THR A 858 -11.99 5.25 -23.15
N PRO A 859 -12.47 6.50 -23.18
CA PRO A 859 -12.68 7.27 -21.96
C PRO A 859 -13.89 6.78 -21.17
N ILE A 860 -13.75 6.65 -19.84
CA ILE A 860 -14.81 6.21 -18.94
C ILE A 860 -14.82 7.05 -17.68
N LEU A 861 -15.91 7.77 -17.46
CA LEU A 861 -16.18 8.44 -16.18
C LEU A 861 -17.08 7.54 -15.33
N GLY A 862 -16.57 7.09 -14.18
CA GLY A 862 -17.31 6.32 -13.18
C GLY A 862 -17.76 7.18 -12.00
N LEU A 863 -19.05 7.19 -11.71
CA LEU A 863 -19.65 7.80 -10.53
C LEU A 863 -20.08 6.69 -9.58
N LEU A 864 -19.38 6.58 -8.46
CA LEU A 864 -19.51 5.48 -7.51
C LEU A 864 -20.17 5.93 -6.22
N VAL A 865 -21.17 5.18 -5.77
CA VAL A 865 -21.77 5.33 -4.44
C VAL A 865 -21.95 3.95 -3.81
N GLN A 866 -21.51 3.80 -2.54
CA GLN A 866 -21.83 2.66 -1.69
C GLN A 866 -22.53 3.16 -0.43
N SER A 867 -23.70 2.62 -0.16
CA SER A 867 -24.65 3.06 0.87
C SER A 867 -25.11 1.91 1.77
N PRO A 868 -25.05 2.07 3.09
CA PRO A 868 -25.56 1.07 4.02
C PRO A 868 -27.09 1.13 4.21
N ASN A 869 -27.75 2.20 3.79
CA ASN A 869 -29.15 2.49 4.14
C ASN A 869 -30.00 3.07 2.99
N LYS A 870 -29.46 3.18 1.79
CA LYS A 870 -30.22 3.65 0.62
C LYS A 870 -30.25 2.56 -0.44
N ASP A 871 -31.36 2.48 -1.14
CA ASP A 871 -31.52 1.54 -2.25
C ASP A 871 -30.91 2.06 -3.56
N SER A 872 -30.79 1.15 -4.53
CA SER A 872 -30.15 1.49 -5.81
C SER A 872 -30.89 2.56 -6.58
N ILE A 873 -32.24 2.62 -6.50
CA ILE A 873 -33.03 3.63 -7.23
C ILE A 873 -32.79 5.03 -6.68
N THR A 874 -32.75 5.17 -5.37
CA THR A 874 -32.46 6.45 -4.70
C THR A 874 -31.08 6.96 -5.11
N ILE A 875 -30.08 6.08 -5.14
CA ILE A 875 -28.71 6.43 -5.54
C ILE A 875 -28.65 6.81 -7.01
N ILE A 876 -29.29 6.04 -7.91
CA ILE A 876 -29.29 6.33 -9.36
C ILE A 876 -29.94 7.67 -9.64
N ASN A 877 -31.12 7.93 -9.05
CA ASN A 877 -31.85 9.18 -9.22
C ASN A 877 -31.04 10.39 -8.72
N ALA A 878 -30.33 10.24 -7.61
CA ALA A 878 -29.45 11.27 -7.07
C ALA A 878 -28.26 11.56 -8.01
N ILE A 879 -27.64 10.52 -8.57
CA ILE A 879 -26.56 10.67 -9.56
C ILE A 879 -27.09 11.38 -10.82
N GLU A 880 -28.26 10.98 -11.33
CA GLU A 880 -28.85 11.63 -12.51
C GLU A 880 -29.24 13.09 -12.26
N SER A 881 -29.80 13.39 -11.07
CA SER A 881 -30.09 14.78 -10.66
C SER A 881 -28.83 15.60 -10.57
N PHE A 882 -27.79 15.06 -9.93
CA PHE A 882 -26.47 15.70 -9.87
C PHE A 882 -25.90 15.99 -11.27
N LEU A 883 -25.91 15.01 -12.18
CA LEU A 883 -25.43 15.19 -13.55
C LEU A 883 -26.22 16.26 -14.31
N LYS A 884 -27.54 16.35 -14.08
CA LYS A 884 -28.38 17.39 -14.66
C LYS A 884 -28.00 18.79 -14.15
N GLU A 885 -27.76 18.92 -12.85
CA GLU A 885 -27.32 20.19 -12.23
C GLU A 885 -25.91 20.58 -12.71
N GLN A 886 -24.97 19.62 -12.72
CA GLN A 886 -23.61 19.88 -13.20
C GLN A 886 -23.57 20.29 -14.65
N ARG A 887 -24.44 19.75 -15.48
CA ARG A 887 -24.57 20.18 -16.89
C ARG A 887 -24.88 21.65 -17.01
N ILE A 888 -25.82 22.16 -16.18
CA ILE A 888 -26.20 23.58 -16.16
C ILE A 888 -25.02 24.42 -15.62
N ARG A 889 -24.39 24.00 -14.54
CA ARG A 889 -23.23 24.68 -13.94
C ARG A 889 -22.06 24.77 -14.92
N LEU A 890 -21.71 23.67 -15.55
CA LEU A 890 -20.56 23.60 -16.45
C LEU A 890 -20.80 24.34 -17.78
N HIS A 891 -22.06 24.51 -18.20
CA HIS A 891 -22.36 25.38 -19.32
C HIS A 891 -22.00 26.85 -19.04
N ASN A 892 -22.10 27.27 -17.77
CA ASN A 892 -21.76 28.61 -17.29
C ASN A 892 -20.35 28.65 -16.62
N LEU A 893 -19.50 27.66 -16.87
CA LEU A 893 -18.17 27.52 -16.30
C LEU A 893 -17.33 28.79 -16.56
N GLN A 894 -16.73 29.34 -15.51
CA GLN A 894 -15.85 30.50 -15.63
C GLN A 894 -14.46 30.09 -16.17
N GLU A 895 -13.81 31.02 -16.90
CA GLU A 895 -12.47 30.76 -17.48
C GLU A 895 -11.45 30.36 -16.43
N GLY A 896 -11.41 31.03 -15.28
CA GLY A 896 -10.46 30.73 -14.20
C GLY A 896 -10.65 29.36 -13.59
N GLU A 897 -11.88 28.87 -13.46
CA GLU A 897 -12.19 27.53 -12.97
C GLU A 897 -11.75 26.44 -13.98
N PHE A 898 -12.02 26.67 -15.27
CA PHE A 898 -11.58 25.79 -16.35
C PHE A 898 -10.04 25.68 -16.40
N GLU A 899 -9.36 26.84 -16.44
CA GLU A 899 -7.89 26.88 -16.49
C GLU A 899 -7.27 26.23 -15.24
N SER A 900 -7.88 26.38 -14.07
CA SER A 900 -7.41 25.70 -12.85
C SER A 900 -7.48 24.17 -12.98
N ALA A 901 -8.59 23.64 -13.50
CA ALA A 901 -8.76 22.19 -13.70
C ALA A 901 -7.86 21.63 -14.81
N LYS A 902 -7.69 22.39 -15.93
CA LYS A 902 -6.75 22.05 -17.01
C LYS A 902 -5.30 22.00 -16.49
N ASN A 903 -4.91 23.02 -15.73
CA ASN A 903 -3.56 23.08 -15.15
C ASN A 903 -3.32 21.97 -14.12
N ALA A 904 -4.33 21.53 -13.39
CA ALA A 904 -4.22 20.37 -12.49
C ALA A 904 -3.88 19.10 -13.28
N LEU A 905 -4.55 18.86 -14.42
CA LEU A 905 -4.24 17.75 -15.32
C LEU A 905 -2.84 17.87 -15.93
N LEU A 906 -2.47 19.07 -16.42
CA LEU A 906 -1.13 19.30 -16.99
C LEU A 906 -0.01 19.02 -15.97
N ASN A 907 -0.20 19.45 -14.73
CA ASN A 907 0.76 19.18 -13.65
C ASN A 907 0.87 17.67 -13.37
N GLU A 908 -0.23 16.93 -13.34
CA GLU A 908 -0.23 15.47 -13.21
C GLU A 908 0.53 14.81 -14.37
N LEU A 909 0.28 15.22 -15.60
CA LEU A 909 0.95 14.70 -16.79
C LEU A 909 2.45 15.02 -16.84
N ARG A 910 2.85 16.16 -16.29
CA ARG A 910 4.27 16.61 -16.27
C ARG A 910 5.09 16.01 -15.13
N MET A 911 4.46 15.32 -14.17
CA MET A 911 5.18 14.72 -13.06
C MET A 911 6.24 13.73 -13.53
N SER A 912 7.48 13.96 -13.11
CA SER A 912 8.62 13.08 -13.42
C SER A 912 8.48 11.72 -12.72
N ALA A 913 9.07 10.69 -13.32
CA ALA A 913 9.22 9.41 -12.63
C ALA A 913 10.11 9.59 -11.40
N LYS A 914 9.66 9.07 -10.25
CA LYS A 914 10.37 9.24 -8.97
C LYS A 914 11.31 8.08 -8.65
N ASN A 915 11.20 6.99 -9.39
CA ASN A 915 12.06 5.82 -9.26
C ASN A 915 12.16 5.08 -10.60
N LEU A 916 13.15 4.20 -10.69
CA LEU A 916 13.38 3.39 -11.89
C LEU A 916 12.15 2.55 -12.29
N SER A 917 11.40 2.02 -11.31
CA SER A 917 10.25 1.17 -11.59
C SER A 917 9.12 1.91 -12.32
N ASP A 918 8.85 3.17 -11.93
CA ASP A 918 7.82 3.99 -12.59
C ASP A 918 8.19 4.25 -14.05
N ASN A 919 9.46 4.58 -14.28
CA ASN A 919 9.98 4.83 -15.63
C ASN A 919 9.97 3.56 -16.48
N ALA A 920 10.53 2.47 -15.95
CA ALA A 920 10.60 1.18 -16.62
C ALA A 920 9.23 0.61 -17.01
N LEU A 921 8.23 0.73 -16.14
CA LEU A 921 6.87 0.28 -16.43
C LEU A 921 6.18 1.14 -17.50
N ARG A 922 6.43 2.45 -17.49
CA ARG A 922 5.90 3.35 -18.51
C ARG A 922 6.45 2.98 -19.89
N GLU A 923 7.74 2.75 -19.97
CA GLU A 923 8.43 2.38 -21.21
C GLU A 923 8.07 0.96 -21.67
N TRP A 924 7.97 0.00 -20.73
CA TRP A 924 7.52 -1.35 -21.02
C TRP A 924 6.11 -1.39 -21.63
N HIS A 925 5.21 -0.56 -21.16
CA HIS A 925 3.87 -0.44 -21.74
C HIS A 925 3.88 0.09 -23.16
N GLN A 926 4.85 0.91 -23.55
CA GLN A 926 5.00 1.35 -24.95
C GLN A 926 5.65 0.26 -25.79
N ILE A 927 6.73 -0.37 -25.30
CA ILE A 927 7.43 -1.47 -26.00
C ILE A 927 6.48 -2.66 -26.29
N ALA A 928 5.53 -2.92 -25.41
CA ALA A 928 4.57 -4.01 -25.57
C ALA A 928 3.45 -3.72 -26.61
N LYS A 929 3.39 -2.52 -27.20
CA LYS A 929 2.44 -2.17 -28.26
C LYS A 929 2.93 -2.64 -29.63
N PRO A 930 2.01 -2.79 -30.62
CA PRO A 930 2.38 -3.06 -32.01
C PRO A 930 3.36 -2.01 -32.59
N GLU A 931 3.08 -0.75 -32.32
CA GLU A 931 3.91 0.38 -32.72
C GLU A 931 4.33 1.13 -31.44
N PRO A 932 5.58 0.88 -30.94
CA PRO A 932 6.09 1.57 -29.80
C PRO A 932 6.26 3.08 -30.07
N ASP A 933 5.65 3.90 -29.22
CA ASP A 933 5.73 5.34 -29.29
C ASP A 933 6.10 5.91 -27.92
N PHE A 934 7.30 6.48 -27.83
CA PHE A 934 7.84 7.07 -26.61
C PHE A 934 7.52 8.56 -26.45
N GLN A 935 6.84 9.17 -27.43
CA GLN A 935 6.43 10.60 -27.43
C GLN A 935 4.96 10.81 -27.07
N THR A 936 4.16 9.73 -26.92
CA THR A 936 2.71 9.80 -26.63
C THR A 936 2.37 10.75 -25.46
N ARG A 937 3.24 10.86 -24.45
CA ARG A 937 3.01 11.71 -23.29
C ARG A 937 3.16 13.19 -23.61
N GLU A 938 4.20 13.53 -24.33
CA GLU A 938 4.51 14.87 -24.78
C GLU A 938 3.41 15.37 -25.73
N GLU A 939 2.97 14.54 -26.65
CA GLU A 939 1.83 14.81 -27.53
C GLU A 939 0.53 15.02 -26.76
N TRP A 940 0.35 14.24 -25.70
CA TRP A 940 -0.83 14.42 -24.83
C TRP A 940 -0.78 15.75 -24.10
N ILE A 941 0.37 16.12 -23.51
CA ILE A 941 0.56 17.43 -22.86
C ILE A 941 0.26 18.56 -23.83
N GLU A 942 0.86 18.53 -25.03
CA GLU A 942 0.60 19.56 -26.06
C GLU A 942 -0.89 19.62 -26.45
N SER A 943 -1.54 18.49 -26.54
CA SER A 943 -2.97 18.44 -26.89
C SER A 943 -3.83 19.06 -25.78
N VAL A 944 -3.53 18.78 -24.50
CA VAL A 944 -4.23 19.37 -23.35
C VAL A 944 -4.00 20.87 -23.27
N GLU A 945 -2.79 21.36 -23.55
CA GLU A 945 -2.47 22.80 -23.58
C GLU A 945 -3.35 23.57 -24.55
N LYS A 946 -3.64 22.98 -25.70
CA LYS A 946 -4.41 23.59 -26.79
C LYS A 946 -5.93 23.64 -26.52
N ILE A 947 -6.45 22.89 -25.54
CA ILE A 947 -7.89 22.87 -25.21
C ILE A 947 -8.31 24.23 -24.66
N GLN A 948 -9.32 24.83 -25.26
CA GLN A 948 -9.93 26.05 -24.79
C GLN A 948 -11.24 25.76 -24.07
N ARG A 949 -11.68 26.66 -23.17
CA ARG A 949 -12.94 26.53 -22.45
C ARG A 949 -14.14 26.31 -23.40
N LYS A 950 -14.18 27.00 -24.54
CA LYS A 950 -15.26 26.85 -25.54
C LYS A 950 -15.35 25.42 -26.08
N ASP A 951 -14.19 24.77 -26.31
CA ASP A 951 -14.11 23.40 -26.83
C ASP A 951 -14.56 22.40 -25.75
N PHE A 952 -14.20 22.67 -24.50
CA PHE A 952 -14.66 21.89 -23.35
C PHE A 952 -16.16 22.02 -23.13
N ILE A 953 -16.74 23.23 -23.23
CA ILE A 953 -18.20 23.44 -23.11
C ILE A 953 -18.93 22.72 -24.27
N ALA A 954 -18.40 22.75 -25.49
CA ALA A 954 -18.94 21.99 -26.61
C ALA A 954 -18.90 20.47 -26.34
N PHE A 955 -17.80 19.97 -25.81
CA PHE A 955 -17.64 18.59 -25.37
C PHE A 955 -18.66 18.20 -24.29
N ILE A 956 -18.87 19.01 -23.24
CA ILE A 956 -19.87 18.77 -22.20
C ILE A 956 -21.28 18.67 -22.80
N LYS A 957 -21.62 19.58 -23.72
CA LYS A 957 -22.92 19.57 -24.42
C LYS A 957 -23.07 18.28 -25.23
N ASP A 958 -22.03 17.87 -25.94
CA ASP A 958 -22.02 16.64 -26.72
C ASP A 958 -22.13 15.39 -25.83
N LYS A 959 -21.28 15.21 -24.81
CA LYS A 959 -21.12 13.96 -24.05
C LYS A 959 -22.07 13.80 -22.86
N LEU A 960 -22.50 14.87 -22.21
CA LEU A 960 -23.48 14.80 -21.10
C LEU A 960 -24.93 14.97 -21.54
N GLN A 961 -25.18 15.50 -22.75
CA GLN A 961 -26.54 15.66 -23.31
C GLN A 961 -26.91 14.57 -24.31
N SER A 962 -25.92 13.99 -24.94
CA SER A 962 -26.08 13.28 -26.20
C SER A 962 -26.40 11.81 -26.04
N THR A 963 -26.98 11.34 -27.07
CA THR A 963 -27.20 10.03 -27.59
C THR A 963 -25.92 9.26 -27.97
N ASP A 964 -24.73 9.90 -28.02
CA ASP A 964 -23.49 9.26 -28.49
C ASP A 964 -22.67 8.55 -27.41
N THR A 965 -23.08 8.64 -26.14
CA THR A 965 -22.46 7.93 -25.03
C THR A 965 -23.27 6.70 -24.65
N THR A 966 -22.57 5.63 -24.29
CA THR A 966 -23.17 4.45 -23.66
C THR A 966 -23.10 4.62 -22.15
N LYS A 967 -24.19 4.29 -21.46
CA LYS A 967 -24.27 4.32 -20.00
C LYS A 967 -24.33 2.89 -19.48
N ILE A 968 -23.49 2.56 -18.50
CA ILE A 968 -23.51 1.26 -17.85
C ILE A 968 -23.62 1.47 -16.34
N ILE A 969 -24.64 0.89 -15.73
CA ILE A 969 -24.80 0.81 -14.29
C ILE A 969 -24.42 -0.59 -13.81
N ILE A 970 -23.44 -0.65 -12.93
CA ILE A 970 -23.05 -1.87 -12.22
C ILE A 970 -23.62 -1.77 -10.79
N HIS A 971 -24.38 -2.76 -10.38
CA HIS A 971 -25.07 -2.77 -9.07
C HIS A 971 -25.08 -4.16 -8.45
N ASN A 972 -25.30 -4.27 -7.13
CA ASN A 972 -25.33 -5.54 -6.41
C ASN A 972 -26.69 -5.92 -5.80
N LYS A 973 -27.66 -5.04 -5.84
CA LYS A 973 -29.04 -5.28 -5.42
C LYS A 973 -29.94 -5.34 -6.67
N GLU A 974 -31.21 -5.76 -6.51
CA GLU A 974 -32.16 -5.78 -7.63
C GLU A 974 -32.20 -4.44 -8.36
N PHE A 975 -32.22 -4.50 -9.68
CA PHE A 975 -32.36 -3.30 -10.49
C PHE A 975 -33.85 -2.87 -10.53
N PRO A 976 -34.13 -1.58 -10.33
CA PRO A 976 -35.50 -1.13 -10.25
C PRO A 976 -36.25 -1.31 -11.58
N THR A 977 -37.34 -2.07 -11.57
CA THR A 977 -38.20 -2.33 -12.78
C THR A 977 -38.72 -1.06 -13.39
N GLN A 978 -38.99 -0.03 -12.58
CA GLN A 978 -39.42 1.30 -13.06
C GLN A 978 -38.40 1.96 -14.02
N LEU A 979 -37.11 1.74 -13.82
CA LEU A 979 -36.06 2.25 -14.69
C LEU A 979 -36.01 1.48 -16.02
N ILE A 980 -36.28 0.18 -16.00
CA ILE A 980 -36.37 -0.65 -17.20
C ILE A 980 -37.53 -0.17 -18.09
N GLU A 981 -38.72 0.00 -17.50
CA GLU A 981 -39.93 0.36 -18.21
C GLU A 981 -39.97 1.82 -18.68
N GLN A 982 -39.40 2.75 -17.90
CA GLN A 982 -39.50 4.19 -18.19
C GLN A 982 -38.30 4.76 -18.93
N GLN A 983 -37.15 4.11 -18.90
CA GLN A 983 -35.88 4.66 -19.38
C GLN A 983 -35.08 3.76 -20.31
N ASP A 984 -35.64 2.66 -20.81
CA ASP A 984 -35.04 1.72 -21.79
C ASP A 984 -33.68 1.13 -21.32
N TRP A 985 -33.56 0.82 -20.01
CA TRP A 985 -32.38 0.11 -19.53
C TRP A 985 -32.42 -1.37 -19.87
N ILE A 986 -31.35 -1.87 -20.49
CA ILE A 986 -31.24 -3.26 -20.96
C ILE A 986 -30.26 -4.00 -20.05
N GLU A 987 -30.63 -5.21 -19.61
CA GLU A 987 -29.71 -6.07 -18.88
C GLU A 987 -28.51 -6.45 -19.76
N ALA A 988 -27.33 -6.12 -19.33
CA ALA A 988 -26.11 -6.50 -20.05
C ALA A 988 -25.89 -8.00 -19.95
N SER A 989 -26.08 -8.73 -21.04
CA SER A 989 -25.70 -10.13 -21.10
C SER A 989 -24.18 -10.25 -21.17
N LEU A 990 -23.62 -11.25 -20.47
CA LEU A 990 -22.21 -11.63 -20.58
C LEU A 990 -21.82 -12.11 -21.97
N SER A 991 -22.81 -12.52 -22.75
CA SER A 991 -22.74 -12.84 -24.17
C SER A 991 -23.11 -11.63 -25.02
N ILE A 992 -22.45 -10.47 -24.85
CA ILE A 992 -22.44 -9.51 -25.95
C ILE A 992 -21.75 -10.23 -27.10
N PRO A 993 -22.41 -10.53 -28.18
CA PRO A 993 -21.84 -11.35 -29.24
C PRO A 993 -20.54 -10.73 -29.75
N ASN A 994 -19.53 -11.55 -29.99
CA ASN A 994 -18.44 -11.17 -30.88
C ASN A 994 -19.06 -10.82 -32.25
N LEU A 995 -19.26 -9.55 -32.51
CA LEU A 995 -19.47 -9.06 -33.87
C LEU A 995 -18.12 -8.84 -34.53
#